data_d024a9d2b903fcdcf31263b86aa72916
#
_entry.id   d024a9d2b903fcdcf31263b86aa72916
#
_cell.length_a   1.000
_cell.length_b   1.000
_cell.length_c   1.000
_cell.angle_alpha   90.00
_cell.angle_beta   90.00
_cell.angle_gamma   90.00
#
_symmetry.space_group_name_H-M   'P 1'
#
loop_
_entity.id
_entity.type
_entity.pdbx_description
1 polymer ?
#
loop_
_entity_poly.entity_id
_entity_poly.type
_entity_poly.pdbx_seq_one_letter_code
_entity_poly.pdbx_strand_id
1 'polypeptide(L)'
;MMWAGVWLLALVTTCSGLYEDQIGKFDWRQQYVGKIVHGAFDTTSVDRIIVATESNVLAAISAKTGDIVWRQVLESGSRGEVKLLHVSNPSATGARVGSRGHPGHDVITVTGSLPALVRGWNSNTGTLEWEWSLLPSVDDQAAADAVWFEHDGLLYHVVPVWGSHLEVTPYQAVSGQQARPMTSRIAASWTAKDRCALTESFFACTSKDQLLALDLAADSSSAILSKPLGAEGVGRPRPVRGEAAVIQNGRYYSLRTDQKLAFAGKDAALVDRTIQEGEPILLRGTVDRVNNRLLIVAHRLRDFVKLDPIEFTIDYSDTLGDPELISVRCKQSNSGNSGAGLVCRMLLSAEDGAILLIQQGKIKWVREEALAEVATADFLDLTLSDAEGAIEEELNNKNGDVYGAFQRRITSQALHLKNLFLHILGVGPAPSKAQRAGLVRDDFGLHKMLVVVTNSGKVFGIDNVSGKHHWIRYLPSFVGFANNVPMKLLVQRTSRFYPLPAQCVIVGRDRMTLNGLLYIFNPITGQPVQGGGVVELPYSVSQISLLHKTGPDFLKALLLLDDKNVAHVVPETLEVYADNFYMFTANHQTGQMNGFHVQYNPSSTKASKLTTTPSWQIDLSGGSKRQQIIACEGKNPIEHVHSQGRVMADRSVLYKYINPNLVAVATHGADNIHKYIMNVHLVDVVSGSIVFSMSHKRVRPPLHMVHSENWLVYSYFNDKARRTEITSIELYEGKTQTNGTVWSSLDAPPLPMVERQSYILPVAVSALKETITEKGITSKHILIGLSTGAVAEMSWALLDPRRPVTSPEKAREEGIMPYMPELPMPHEILVNYNQTVANLRGIHTAPSGLESTCLVLVHGLDLFVTRVSPSKTFDLLKEDFDYFLITIVLTALTTTSFVVKQLASKKIVKQAWK
;
A
#
# COMPACT_ATOMS: atom_id res chain seq x y z
N MET A 1 54.81 19.54 -12.96
CA MET A 1 54.69 18.53 -11.87
C MET A 1 53.54 18.83 -10.92
N MET A 2 53.28 20.03 -10.48
CA MET A 2 52.09 20.33 -9.68
C MET A 2 50.74 20.03 -10.34
N TRP A 3 50.61 20.15 -11.66
CA TRP A 3 49.38 19.85 -12.42
C TRP A 3 49.04 18.35 -12.52
N ALA A 4 50.06 17.47 -12.54
CA ALA A 4 49.85 16.02 -12.54
C ALA A 4 49.25 15.50 -11.21
N GLY A 5 49.66 16.09 -10.11
CA GLY A 5 49.11 15.76 -8.78
C GLY A 5 47.65 16.20 -8.59
N VAL A 6 47.26 17.33 -9.14
CA VAL A 6 45.85 17.82 -9.12
C VAL A 6 44.95 16.93 -9.97
N TRP A 7 45.44 16.41 -11.10
CA TRP A 7 44.72 15.47 -11.95
C TRP A 7 44.54 14.10 -11.29
N LEU A 8 45.53 13.62 -10.52
CA LEU A 8 45.38 12.38 -9.75
C LEU A 8 44.39 12.54 -8.61
N LEU A 9 44.41 13.69 -7.94
CA LEU A 9 43.40 14.00 -6.88
C LEU A 9 41.97 14.16 -7.46
N ALA A 10 41.84 14.75 -8.64
CA ALA A 10 40.55 14.91 -9.31
C ALA A 10 39.96 13.56 -9.80
N LEU A 11 40.84 12.62 -10.20
CA LEU A 11 40.45 11.26 -10.58
C LEU A 11 40.00 10.40 -9.39
N VAL A 12 40.54 10.66 -8.20
CA VAL A 12 40.15 9.94 -6.98
C VAL A 12 38.79 10.41 -6.44
N THR A 13 38.37 11.64 -6.76
CA THR A 13 37.08 12.18 -6.25
C THR A 13 35.88 11.80 -7.10
N THR A 14 36.04 11.12 -8.25
CA THR A 14 34.93 10.75 -9.14
C THR A 14 34.51 9.28 -9.10
N CYS A 15 35.22 8.44 -8.33
CA CYS A 15 34.74 7.08 -8.02
C CYS A 15 33.94 7.10 -6.74
N SER A 16 32.65 7.40 -6.81
CA SER A 16 31.73 7.16 -5.71
C SER A 16 31.39 5.67 -5.65
N GLY A 17 32.30 4.88 -5.09
CA GLY A 17 32.02 3.48 -4.79
C GLY A 17 31.00 3.38 -3.63
N LEU A 18 30.17 2.36 -3.63
CA LEU A 18 29.33 2.02 -2.49
C LEU A 18 30.16 1.22 -1.47
N TYR A 19 30.20 1.67 -0.24
CA TYR A 19 30.95 1.03 0.84
C TYR A 19 30.04 0.16 1.72
N GLU A 20 30.60 -0.89 2.31
CA GLU A 20 29.86 -1.85 3.15
C GLU A 20 29.19 -1.16 4.36
N ASP A 21 29.77 -0.11 4.92
CA ASP A 21 29.24 0.67 6.03
C ASP A 21 28.01 1.53 5.65
N GLN A 22 27.71 1.65 4.37
CA GLN A 22 26.51 2.36 3.87
C GLN A 22 25.25 1.49 3.82
N ILE A 23 25.39 0.18 4.01
CA ILE A 23 24.27 -0.76 4.04
C ILE A 23 23.43 -0.49 5.29
N GLY A 24 22.11 -0.38 5.12
CA GLY A 24 21.17 -0.10 6.20
C GLY A 24 21.08 1.36 6.65
N LYS A 25 21.92 2.27 6.15
CA LYS A 25 21.85 3.70 6.47
C LYS A 25 20.71 4.44 5.76
N PHE A 26 20.10 3.83 4.76
CA PHE A 26 19.06 4.44 3.93
C PHE A 26 17.67 3.86 4.18
N ASP A 27 17.49 3.22 5.33
CA ASP A 27 16.20 2.69 5.74
C ASP A 27 15.33 3.83 6.26
N TRP A 28 14.05 3.80 5.92
CA TRP A 28 13.09 4.74 6.47
C TRP A 28 11.75 4.09 6.76
N ARG A 29 11.06 4.63 7.76
CA ARG A 29 9.72 4.24 8.13
C ARG A 29 8.82 5.46 8.22
N GLN A 30 7.63 5.36 7.65
CA GLN A 30 6.57 6.37 7.79
C GLN A 30 5.36 5.74 8.48
N GLN A 31 4.85 6.44 9.49
CA GLN A 31 3.73 5.99 10.31
C GLN A 31 2.46 6.72 9.92
N TYR A 32 1.38 5.94 9.81
CA TYR A 32 0.07 6.42 9.46
C TYR A 32 -0.97 6.00 10.49
N VAL A 33 -2.14 6.64 10.46
CA VAL A 33 -3.29 6.30 11.29
C VAL A 33 -4.46 5.79 10.47
N GLY A 34 -4.49 6.12 9.17
CA GLY A 34 -5.58 5.80 8.25
C GLY A 34 -6.67 6.88 8.23
N LYS A 35 -7.71 6.68 7.41
CA LYS A 35 -8.80 7.63 7.20
C LYS A 35 -9.61 7.81 8.48
N ILE A 36 -9.83 9.07 8.90
CA ILE A 36 -10.54 9.42 10.14
C ILE A 36 -12.05 9.17 9.97
N VAL A 37 -12.63 8.49 10.95
CA VAL A 37 -14.09 8.36 11.13
C VAL A 37 -14.58 9.29 12.23
N HIS A 38 -13.90 9.29 13.37
CA HIS A 38 -14.22 10.14 14.50
C HIS A 38 -12.99 10.94 14.91
N GLY A 39 -13.19 12.18 15.29
CA GLY A 39 -12.10 13.02 15.77
C GLY A 39 -12.60 14.15 16.64
N ALA A 40 -11.83 14.49 17.67
CA ALA A 40 -12.12 15.61 18.56
C ALA A 40 -10.84 16.29 19.02
N PHE A 41 -10.90 17.60 19.23
CA PHE A 41 -9.82 18.33 19.87
C PHE A 41 -9.78 17.99 21.36
N ASP A 42 -8.62 17.63 21.84
CA ASP A 42 -8.41 17.40 23.27
C ASP A 42 -8.71 18.67 24.06
N THR A 43 -9.54 18.54 25.09
CA THR A 43 -9.95 19.66 25.92
C THR A 43 -8.93 19.99 27.00
N THR A 44 -8.13 19.05 27.41
CA THR A 44 -7.07 19.16 28.42
C THR A 44 -5.81 19.78 27.84
N SER A 45 -5.52 19.51 26.55
CA SER A 45 -4.37 20.05 25.83
C SER A 45 -4.81 20.79 24.57
N VAL A 46 -4.38 22.01 24.43
CA VAL A 46 -4.70 22.85 23.24
C VAL A 46 -4.06 22.32 21.96
N ASP A 47 -3.07 21.45 22.07
CA ASP A 47 -2.19 21.07 20.97
C ASP A 47 -2.34 19.62 20.50
N ARG A 48 -3.41 18.92 20.94
CA ARG A 48 -3.69 17.53 20.54
C ARG A 48 -5.06 17.36 19.90
N ILE A 49 -5.12 16.40 19.02
CA ILE A 49 -6.35 15.95 18.36
C ILE A 49 -6.41 14.44 18.54
N ILE A 50 -7.49 13.94 19.14
CA ILE A 50 -7.73 12.50 19.28
C ILE A 50 -8.55 12.06 18.08
N VAL A 51 -8.10 11.00 17.40
CA VAL A 51 -8.73 10.48 16.18
C VAL A 51 -8.94 8.97 16.28
N ALA A 52 -10.06 8.50 15.75
CA ALA A 52 -10.33 7.09 15.49
C ALA A 52 -10.59 6.89 14.00
N THR A 53 -10.04 5.81 13.42
CA THR A 53 -9.96 5.63 11.98
C THR A 53 -10.62 4.35 11.49
N GLU A 54 -10.91 4.28 10.18
CA GLU A 54 -11.42 3.08 9.51
C GLU A 54 -10.48 1.87 9.62
N SER A 55 -9.19 2.12 9.80
CA SER A 55 -8.16 1.07 9.98
C SER A 55 -8.08 0.54 11.42
N ASN A 56 -9.09 0.80 12.27
CA ASN A 56 -9.13 0.40 13.67
C ASN A 56 -7.97 0.96 14.49
N VAL A 57 -7.67 2.22 14.32
CA VAL A 57 -6.60 2.92 15.01
C VAL A 57 -7.19 4.05 15.86
N LEU A 58 -6.75 4.11 17.12
CA LEU A 58 -6.95 5.24 17.99
C LEU A 58 -5.61 5.97 18.13
N ALA A 59 -5.57 7.27 17.87
CA ALA A 59 -4.33 8.03 17.95
C ALA A 59 -4.51 9.45 18.43
N ALA A 60 -3.46 10.02 18.99
CA ALA A 60 -3.33 11.45 19.22
C ALA A 60 -2.36 12.06 18.21
N ILE A 61 -2.80 13.11 17.53
CA ILE A 61 -2.04 13.86 16.55
C ILE A 61 -1.73 15.25 17.11
N SER A 62 -0.49 15.72 16.93
CA SER A 62 -0.10 17.08 17.31
C SER A 62 -0.80 18.11 16.42
N ALA A 63 -1.59 18.99 16.97
CA ALA A 63 -2.22 20.09 16.24
C ALA A 63 -1.19 21.11 15.69
N LYS A 64 0.06 21.12 16.20
CA LYS A 64 1.11 22.04 15.73
C LYS A 64 1.80 21.52 14.46
N THR A 65 2.20 20.25 14.48
CA THR A 65 3.07 19.65 13.46
C THR A 65 2.38 18.62 12.59
N GLY A 66 1.27 18.03 13.05
CA GLY A 66 0.63 16.89 12.40
C GLY A 66 1.25 15.53 12.75
N ASP A 67 2.27 15.50 13.60
CA ASP A 67 2.94 14.26 13.99
C ASP A 67 2.09 13.43 14.93
N ILE A 68 2.26 12.10 14.88
CA ILE A 68 1.62 11.16 15.80
C ILE A 68 2.31 11.26 17.16
N VAL A 69 1.54 11.63 18.21
CA VAL A 69 2.03 11.69 19.59
C VAL A 69 2.03 10.28 20.21
N TRP A 70 0.91 9.57 20.09
CA TRP A 70 0.78 8.16 20.44
C TRP A 70 -0.26 7.49 19.51
N ARG A 71 -0.18 6.19 19.40
CA ARG A 71 -1.03 5.41 18.51
C ARG A 71 -1.28 4.03 19.13
N GLN A 72 -2.54 3.61 19.15
CA GLN A 72 -2.98 2.27 19.52
C GLN A 72 -3.68 1.63 18.34
N VAL A 73 -3.23 0.43 17.97
CA VAL A 73 -3.87 -0.38 16.94
C VAL A 73 -4.78 -1.38 17.65
N LEU A 74 -6.06 -1.29 17.34
CA LEU A 74 -7.10 -2.10 17.94
C LEU A 74 -7.23 -3.44 17.19
N GLU A 75 -8.19 -4.26 17.59
CA GLU A 75 -8.43 -5.57 16.99
C GLU A 75 -8.75 -5.46 15.49
N SER A 76 -8.36 -6.46 14.71
CA SER A 76 -8.63 -6.50 13.27
C SER A 76 -10.10 -6.79 12.96
N GLY A 77 -10.55 -6.25 11.81
CA GLY A 77 -11.91 -6.45 11.32
C GLY A 77 -12.98 -5.74 12.13
N SER A 78 -14.21 -6.26 12.13
CA SER A 78 -15.36 -5.65 12.77
C SER A 78 -15.27 -5.54 14.31
N ARG A 79 -14.37 -6.30 14.93
CA ARG A 79 -14.18 -6.24 16.40
C ARG A 79 -13.50 -4.96 16.85
N GLY A 80 -12.57 -4.44 16.06
CA GLY A 80 -11.86 -3.20 16.37
C GLY A 80 -12.51 -1.94 15.80
N GLU A 81 -13.60 -2.09 15.03
CA GLU A 81 -14.31 -0.94 14.44
C GLU A 81 -14.84 -0.01 15.53
N VAL A 82 -14.39 1.24 15.52
CA VAL A 82 -14.78 2.24 16.52
C VAL A 82 -16.17 2.76 16.20
N LYS A 83 -17.14 2.45 17.06
CA LYS A 83 -18.54 2.89 16.96
C LYS A 83 -18.79 4.22 17.63
N LEU A 84 -18.05 4.51 18.70
CA LEU A 84 -18.11 5.77 19.44
C LEU A 84 -16.72 6.19 19.89
N LEU A 85 -16.42 7.47 19.69
CA LEU A 85 -15.30 8.16 20.31
C LEU A 85 -15.86 9.35 21.10
N HIS A 86 -15.71 9.35 22.43
CA HIS A 86 -16.04 10.46 23.27
C HIS A 86 -14.78 11.00 23.95
N VAL A 87 -14.59 12.32 23.89
CA VAL A 87 -13.50 13.02 24.58
C VAL A 87 -14.10 13.92 25.63
N SER A 88 -13.87 13.61 26.90
CA SER A 88 -14.46 14.32 28.05
C SER A 88 -14.05 15.78 28.06
N ASN A 89 -15.02 16.64 28.42
CA ASN A 89 -14.75 18.08 28.59
C ASN A 89 -14.85 18.44 30.08
N PRO A 90 -13.72 18.58 30.79
CA PRO A 90 -13.73 18.85 32.22
C PRO A 90 -14.39 20.18 32.62
N SER A 91 -14.61 21.08 31.64
CA SER A 91 -15.23 22.39 31.89
C SER A 91 -16.74 22.43 31.70
N ALA A 92 -17.36 21.43 31.09
CA ALA A 92 -18.80 21.43 30.81
C ALA A 92 -19.66 20.88 31.96
N THR A 93 -19.13 20.04 32.81
CA THR A 93 -19.81 19.55 34.00
C THR A 93 -19.27 20.26 35.20
N GLY A 94 -19.99 21.33 35.64
CA GLY A 94 -19.81 21.94 36.95
C GLY A 94 -20.10 21.02 38.17
N ALA A 95 -20.22 19.73 37.92
CA ALA A 95 -20.29 18.69 38.90
C ALA A 95 -18.86 18.20 39.22
N ARG A 96 -18.28 18.76 40.25
CA ARG A 96 -17.26 18.08 41.04
C ARG A 96 -17.85 16.72 41.47
N VAL A 97 -17.70 15.70 40.66
CA VAL A 97 -17.85 14.34 41.15
C VAL A 97 -16.78 14.15 42.20
N GLY A 98 -17.27 13.93 43.43
CA GLY A 98 -16.47 13.94 44.62
C GLY A 98 -15.23 13.08 44.57
N SER A 99 -14.18 13.75 44.99
CA SER A 99 -13.06 13.22 45.77
C SER A 99 -12.53 11.85 45.43
N ARG A 100 -11.49 11.87 44.81
CA ARG A 100 -10.24 11.14 44.77
C ARG A 100 -9.81 11.04 43.31
N GLY A 101 -8.89 11.91 42.98
CA GLY A 101 -8.33 11.98 41.65
C GLY A 101 -7.89 10.62 41.10
N HIS A 102 -8.70 10.08 40.21
CA HIS A 102 -8.20 9.23 39.16
C HIS A 102 -7.98 10.16 37.97
N PRO A 103 -6.74 10.50 37.66
CA PRO A 103 -6.44 11.12 36.39
C PRO A 103 -6.69 10.06 35.30
N GLY A 104 -7.56 10.33 34.36
CA GLY A 104 -7.56 9.48 33.21
C GLY A 104 -8.87 8.93 32.66
N HIS A 105 -9.96 9.70 32.71
CA HIS A 105 -11.16 9.30 31.96
C HIS A 105 -11.35 10.21 30.75
N ASP A 106 -10.25 10.62 30.11
CA ASP A 106 -10.30 11.68 29.13
C ASP A 106 -10.85 11.21 27.78
N VAL A 107 -10.65 9.95 27.43
CA VAL A 107 -11.06 9.38 26.14
C VAL A 107 -11.78 8.05 26.35
N ILE A 108 -13.00 7.93 25.84
CA ILE A 108 -13.78 6.70 25.88
C ILE A 108 -14.02 6.23 24.46
N THR A 109 -13.78 4.96 24.20
CA THR A 109 -14.07 4.31 22.90
C THR A 109 -14.98 3.11 23.10
N VAL A 110 -15.93 2.95 22.19
CA VAL A 110 -16.71 1.73 22.05
C VAL A 110 -16.33 1.08 20.73
N THR A 111 -15.89 -0.18 20.78
CA THR A 111 -15.45 -0.92 19.60
C THR A 111 -16.21 -2.23 19.45
N GLY A 112 -16.43 -2.62 18.18
CA GLY A 112 -17.17 -3.83 17.86
C GLY A 112 -18.66 -3.75 18.15
N SER A 113 -19.35 -4.84 17.85
CA SER A 113 -20.78 -5.00 18.13
C SER A 113 -21.05 -6.30 18.89
N LEU A 114 -20.29 -7.35 18.58
CA LEU A 114 -20.48 -8.70 19.12
C LEU A 114 -19.13 -9.40 19.40
N PRO A 115 -18.52 -9.24 20.58
CA PRO A 115 -18.89 -8.39 21.72
C PRO A 115 -18.56 -6.90 21.47
N ALA A 116 -19.28 -6.00 22.13
CA ALA A 116 -18.88 -4.60 22.22
C ALA A 116 -17.87 -4.43 23.36
N LEU A 117 -16.74 -3.78 23.07
CA LEU A 117 -15.68 -3.47 24.05
C LEU A 117 -15.70 -1.97 24.33
N VAL A 118 -15.85 -1.62 25.58
CA VAL A 118 -15.79 -0.23 26.05
C VAL A 118 -14.50 -0.01 26.80
N ARG A 119 -13.73 0.98 26.38
CA ARG A 119 -12.37 1.24 26.86
C ARG A 119 -12.18 2.71 27.24
N GLY A 120 -11.52 2.93 28.35
CA GLY A 120 -11.09 4.25 28.79
C GLY A 120 -9.57 4.40 28.63
N TRP A 121 -9.18 5.49 28.00
CA TRP A 121 -7.79 5.78 27.64
C TRP A 121 -7.31 7.09 28.23
N ASN A 122 -6.05 7.14 28.60
CA ASN A 122 -5.38 8.36 28.98
C ASN A 122 -5.07 9.21 27.74
N SER A 123 -5.59 10.42 27.65
CA SER A 123 -5.38 11.30 26.49
C SER A 123 -3.92 11.70 26.27
N ASN A 124 -3.10 11.69 27.35
CA ASN A 124 -1.70 12.11 27.29
C ASN A 124 -0.77 11.02 26.74
N THR A 125 -0.97 9.79 27.22
CA THR A 125 -0.06 8.67 26.96
C THR A 125 -0.64 7.62 26.00
N GLY A 126 -1.97 7.62 25.81
CA GLY A 126 -2.67 6.59 25.05
C GLY A 126 -2.70 5.23 25.75
N THR A 127 -2.41 5.18 27.05
CA THR A 127 -2.48 3.94 27.82
C THR A 127 -3.92 3.58 28.16
N LEU A 128 -4.24 2.29 28.06
CA LEU A 128 -5.53 1.77 28.50
C LEU A 128 -5.60 1.80 30.02
N GLU A 129 -6.64 2.40 30.58
CA GLU A 129 -6.83 2.52 32.01
C GLU A 129 -7.87 1.53 32.56
N TRP A 130 -8.94 1.34 31.79
CA TRP A 130 -9.98 0.36 32.13
C TRP A 130 -10.67 -0.15 30.87
N GLU A 131 -11.21 -1.35 30.97
CA GLU A 131 -11.98 -2.02 29.93
C GLU A 131 -13.09 -2.87 30.50
N TRP A 132 -14.23 -2.88 29.85
CA TRP A 132 -15.29 -3.86 30.09
C TRP A 132 -15.96 -4.26 28.78
N SER A 133 -16.60 -5.41 28.76
CA SER A 133 -17.22 -5.96 27.57
C SER A 133 -18.71 -6.22 27.76
N LEU A 134 -19.51 -5.92 26.74
CA LEU A 134 -20.89 -6.30 26.64
C LEU A 134 -20.96 -7.53 25.72
N LEU A 135 -21.29 -8.68 26.32
CA LEU A 135 -21.49 -9.93 25.61
C LEU A 135 -22.92 -9.98 25.08
N PRO A 136 -23.14 -10.38 23.83
CA PRO A 136 -24.47 -10.57 23.28
C PRO A 136 -25.17 -11.75 23.97
N SER A 137 -26.47 -11.66 24.14
CA SER A 137 -27.31 -12.84 24.37
C SER A 137 -27.36 -13.69 23.10
N VAL A 138 -27.57 -14.99 23.24
CA VAL A 138 -27.41 -15.99 22.18
C VAL A 138 -28.26 -15.74 20.89
N ASP A 139 -29.26 -14.86 20.95
CA ASP A 139 -30.21 -14.59 19.86
C ASP A 139 -30.08 -13.21 19.19
N ASP A 140 -29.03 -12.44 19.49
CA ASP A 140 -28.96 -11.02 19.08
C ASP A 140 -28.28 -10.75 17.74
N GLN A 141 -28.91 -11.17 16.62
CA GLN A 141 -28.57 -10.59 15.31
C GLN A 141 -28.85 -9.07 15.23
N ALA A 142 -29.80 -8.57 16.01
CA ALA A 142 -30.13 -7.15 16.11
C ALA A 142 -29.01 -6.31 16.72
N ALA A 143 -28.16 -6.87 17.58
CA ALA A 143 -27.03 -6.18 18.19
C ALA A 143 -25.92 -5.77 17.21
N ALA A 144 -25.90 -6.35 16.01
CA ALA A 144 -24.96 -5.94 14.95
C ALA A 144 -25.20 -4.51 14.46
N ASP A 145 -26.45 -4.05 14.50
CA ASP A 145 -26.86 -2.71 14.08
C ASP A 145 -26.93 -1.72 15.27
N ALA A 146 -26.44 -2.10 16.44
CA ALA A 146 -26.45 -1.27 17.64
C ALA A 146 -25.65 0.02 17.45
N VAL A 147 -26.20 1.11 17.96
CA VAL A 147 -25.55 2.42 17.98
C VAL A 147 -25.34 2.90 19.41
N TRP A 148 -24.32 3.70 19.61
CA TRP A 148 -23.94 4.20 20.93
C TRP A 148 -23.87 5.72 20.95
N PHE A 149 -24.24 6.34 22.04
CA PHE A 149 -23.99 7.75 22.33
C PHE A 149 -23.70 7.96 23.80
N GLU A 150 -23.06 9.07 24.10
CA GLU A 150 -22.81 9.51 25.49
C GLU A 150 -23.73 10.70 25.80
N HIS A 151 -24.36 10.70 26.98
CA HIS A 151 -25.12 11.81 27.47
C HIS A 151 -25.06 11.83 29.02
N ASP A 152 -24.69 12.97 29.60
CA ASP A 152 -24.57 13.20 31.03
C ASP A 152 -23.74 12.13 31.80
N GLY A 153 -22.63 11.66 31.19
CA GLY A 153 -21.73 10.69 31.79
C GLY A 153 -22.22 9.22 31.71
N LEU A 154 -23.33 8.99 31.04
CA LEU A 154 -23.87 7.67 30.76
C LEU A 154 -23.66 7.29 29.30
N LEU A 155 -23.31 6.04 29.05
CA LEU A 155 -23.25 5.45 27.72
C LEU A 155 -24.56 4.74 27.42
N TYR A 156 -25.25 5.19 26.41
CA TYR A 156 -26.50 4.61 25.93
C TYR A 156 -26.25 3.62 24.81
N HIS A 157 -26.63 2.38 25.04
CA HIS A 157 -26.65 1.31 24.04
C HIS A 157 -28.05 1.22 23.46
N VAL A 158 -28.17 1.47 22.16
CA VAL A 158 -29.43 1.48 21.43
C VAL A 158 -29.43 0.38 20.37
N VAL A 159 -30.30 -0.59 20.55
CA VAL A 159 -30.50 -1.70 19.60
C VAL A 159 -31.80 -1.46 18.85
N PRO A 160 -31.74 -1.14 17.53
CA PRO A 160 -32.94 -0.98 16.74
C PRO A 160 -33.49 -2.34 16.31
N VAL A 161 -34.71 -2.64 16.72
CA VAL A 161 -35.51 -3.72 16.15
C VAL A 161 -36.35 -3.11 15.04
N TRP A 162 -35.83 -3.17 13.82
CA TRP A 162 -36.37 -2.45 12.67
C TRP A 162 -37.83 -2.70 12.41
N GLY A 163 -38.61 -1.61 12.28
CA GLY A 163 -40.04 -1.65 12.05
C GLY A 163 -40.87 -2.01 13.28
N SER A 164 -40.29 -2.10 14.49
CA SER A 164 -40.98 -2.47 15.72
C SER A 164 -40.70 -1.49 16.86
N HIS A 165 -39.53 -1.56 17.47
CA HIS A 165 -39.18 -0.76 18.65
C HIS A 165 -37.65 -0.54 18.73
N LEU A 166 -37.26 0.38 19.61
CA LEU A 166 -35.86 0.63 20.01
C LEU A 166 -35.67 0.13 21.41
N GLU A 167 -34.62 -0.67 21.66
CA GLU A 167 -34.18 -1.06 22.99
C GLU A 167 -33.05 -0.14 23.45
N VAL A 168 -33.26 0.58 24.55
CA VAL A 168 -32.31 1.57 25.05
C VAL A 168 -31.86 1.18 26.45
N THR A 169 -30.55 0.97 26.60
CA THR A 169 -29.97 0.58 27.90
C THR A 169 -28.85 1.56 28.27
N PRO A 170 -28.99 2.35 29.34
CA PRO A 170 -27.94 3.22 29.83
C PRO A 170 -26.96 2.47 30.74
N TYR A 171 -25.65 2.66 30.49
CA TYR A 171 -24.55 2.12 31.28
C TYR A 171 -23.72 3.24 31.90
N GLN A 172 -23.21 3.02 33.11
CA GLN A 172 -22.15 3.86 33.67
C GLN A 172 -20.86 3.66 32.87
N ALA A 173 -20.28 4.74 32.36
CA ALA A 173 -19.18 4.68 31.46
C ALA A 173 -17.98 3.87 32.00
N VAL A 174 -17.63 4.03 33.27
CA VAL A 174 -16.42 3.44 33.86
C VAL A 174 -16.67 2.01 34.38
N SER A 175 -17.80 1.76 35.02
CA SER A 175 -18.07 0.48 35.70
C SER A 175 -18.78 -0.55 34.83
N GLY A 176 -19.40 -0.09 33.72
CA GLY A 176 -20.22 -0.96 32.86
C GLY A 176 -21.52 -1.43 33.54
N GLN A 177 -21.85 -0.88 34.69
CA GLN A 177 -23.10 -1.22 35.39
C GLN A 177 -24.29 -0.53 34.73
N GLN A 178 -25.40 -1.24 34.59
CA GLN A 178 -26.61 -0.62 34.10
C GLN A 178 -27.08 0.48 35.06
N ALA A 179 -27.31 1.67 34.56
CA ALA A 179 -27.77 2.79 35.34
C ALA A 179 -29.28 2.67 35.73
N ARG A 180 -30.03 1.88 34.94
CA ARG A 180 -31.46 1.56 35.24
C ARG A 180 -31.60 0.03 35.20
N PRO A 181 -32.44 -0.53 36.12
CA PRO A 181 -32.55 -1.99 36.27
C PRO A 181 -33.23 -2.71 35.09
N MET A 182 -33.88 -1.97 34.18
CA MET A 182 -34.54 -2.53 33.01
C MET A 182 -34.18 -1.76 31.73
N THR A 183 -34.03 -2.46 30.63
CA THR A 183 -33.94 -1.89 29.29
C THR A 183 -35.25 -1.23 28.92
N SER A 184 -35.22 0.03 28.48
CA SER A 184 -36.39 0.75 28.00
C SER A 184 -36.74 0.31 26.60
N ARG A 185 -37.97 -0.14 26.36
CA ARG A 185 -38.49 -0.46 25.01
C ARG A 185 -39.39 0.64 24.52
N ILE A 186 -38.99 1.32 23.44
CA ILE A 186 -39.71 2.46 22.90
C ILE A 186 -40.29 2.07 21.52
N ALA A 187 -41.63 2.11 21.39
CA ALA A 187 -42.28 1.75 20.12
C ALA A 187 -41.85 2.67 18.97
N ALA A 188 -41.34 2.10 17.88
CA ALA A 188 -40.77 2.79 16.75
C ALA A 188 -41.01 2.05 15.42
N SER A 189 -42.28 1.86 15.05
CA SER A 189 -42.68 1.18 13.80
C SER A 189 -42.23 1.89 12.52
N TRP A 190 -41.82 3.14 12.63
CA TRP A 190 -41.36 4.01 11.54
C TRP A 190 -39.87 3.83 11.19
N THR A 191 -39.14 3.01 11.92
CA THR A 191 -37.68 2.81 11.73
C THR A 191 -37.36 1.85 10.58
N ALA A 192 -36.35 2.15 9.78
CA ALA A 192 -35.85 1.29 8.70
C ALA A 192 -34.31 1.39 8.60
N LYS A 193 -33.63 0.27 8.36
CA LYS A 193 -32.17 0.15 8.43
C LYS A 193 -31.41 1.23 7.66
N ASP A 194 -31.76 1.49 6.41
CA ASP A 194 -31.03 2.41 5.55
C ASP A 194 -31.58 3.85 5.55
N ARG A 195 -32.52 4.16 6.45
CA ARG A 195 -33.19 5.45 6.49
C ARG A 195 -33.06 6.18 7.82
N CYS A 196 -32.22 5.67 8.71
CA CYS A 196 -32.07 6.21 10.05
C CYS A 196 -30.64 6.63 10.37
N ALA A 197 -30.49 7.65 11.22
CA ALA A 197 -29.23 8.10 11.77
C ALA A 197 -29.39 8.55 13.22
N LEU A 198 -28.34 8.42 14.01
CA LEU A 198 -28.24 8.95 15.37
C LEU A 198 -27.48 10.28 15.34
N THR A 199 -28.00 11.29 16.02
CA THR A 199 -27.32 12.58 16.21
C THR A 199 -27.53 13.04 17.65
N GLU A 200 -26.47 13.27 18.39
CA GLU A 200 -26.50 13.44 19.85
C GLU A 200 -27.38 12.37 20.51
N SER A 201 -28.45 12.74 21.19
CA SER A 201 -29.42 11.84 21.81
C SER A 201 -30.62 11.49 20.92
N PHE A 202 -30.74 12.07 19.72
CA PHE A 202 -31.87 11.88 18.82
C PHE A 202 -31.67 10.77 17.82
N PHE A 203 -32.60 9.84 17.74
CA PHE A 203 -32.70 8.85 16.68
C PHE A 203 -33.68 9.34 15.64
N ALA A 204 -33.17 9.65 14.43
CA ALA A 204 -33.93 10.30 13.37
C ALA A 204 -34.00 9.42 12.13
N CYS A 205 -35.19 9.24 11.57
CA CYS A 205 -35.42 8.46 10.35
C CYS A 205 -36.27 9.22 9.34
N THR A 206 -36.03 8.97 8.05
CA THR A 206 -36.88 9.45 6.98
C THR A 206 -37.98 8.41 6.70
N SER A 207 -39.24 8.82 6.76
CA SER A 207 -40.40 8.00 6.45
C SER A 207 -41.32 8.72 5.49
N LYS A 208 -41.47 8.19 4.27
CA LYS A 208 -42.21 8.86 3.18
C LYS A 208 -41.76 10.32 3.02
N ASP A 209 -42.66 11.28 3.29
CA ASP A 209 -42.38 12.71 3.15
C ASP A 209 -42.08 13.41 4.48
N GLN A 210 -41.79 12.67 5.52
CA GLN A 210 -41.54 13.19 6.86
C GLN A 210 -40.21 12.71 7.46
N LEU A 211 -39.55 13.58 8.19
CA LEU A 211 -38.46 13.28 9.10
C LEU A 211 -39.07 13.04 10.49
N LEU A 212 -38.94 11.82 10.98
CA LEU A 212 -39.37 11.43 12.31
C LEU A 212 -38.15 11.31 13.21
N ALA A 213 -38.19 11.91 14.38
CA ALA A 213 -37.10 11.86 15.35
C ALA A 213 -37.63 11.66 16.77
N LEU A 214 -36.82 10.94 17.57
CA LEU A 214 -37.14 10.64 18.95
C LEU A 214 -35.90 10.94 19.80
N ASP A 215 -36.09 11.67 20.91
CA ASP A 215 -35.03 11.89 21.91
C ASP A 215 -34.94 10.69 22.83
N LEU A 216 -33.81 9.99 22.80
CA LEU A 216 -33.57 8.78 23.59
C LEU A 216 -33.05 9.06 25.00
N ALA A 217 -32.59 10.27 25.28
CA ALA A 217 -32.14 10.71 26.59
C ALA A 217 -33.28 11.22 27.46
N ALA A 218 -34.39 11.66 26.88
CA ALA A 218 -35.59 12.10 27.59
C ALA A 218 -36.33 10.92 28.23
N ASP A 219 -37.10 11.18 29.27
CA ASP A 219 -37.91 10.14 29.92
C ASP A 219 -38.90 9.51 28.94
N SER A 220 -39.33 8.28 29.24
CA SER A 220 -40.11 7.35 28.37
C SER A 220 -41.42 7.89 27.75
N SER A 221 -41.73 9.15 27.94
CA SER A 221 -42.91 9.86 27.43
C SER A 221 -42.59 10.85 26.30
N SER A 222 -41.34 10.85 25.75
CA SER A 222 -40.99 11.82 24.71
C SER A 222 -41.81 11.61 23.45
N ALA A 223 -42.43 12.69 22.96
CA ALA A 223 -43.24 12.69 21.77
C ALA A 223 -42.35 12.54 20.50
N ILE A 224 -42.79 11.77 19.53
CA ILE A 224 -42.12 11.66 18.23
C ILE A 224 -42.23 13.01 17.54
N LEU A 225 -41.09 13.61 17.23
CA LEU A 225 -41.01 14.84 16.43
C LEU A 225 -41.22 14.48 14.96
N SER A 226 -42.18 15.16 14.30
CA SER A 226 -42.46 15.00 12.90
C SER A 226 -42.21 16.30 12.17
N LYS A 227 -41.37 16.28 11.14
CA LYS A 227 -41.05 17.42 10.29
C LYS A 227 -41.27 17.07 8.81
N PRO A 228 -42.06 17.86 8.03
CA PRO A 228 -42.27 17.58 6.65
C PRO A 228 -40.98 17.77 5.84
N LEU A 229 -40.65 16.73 5.04
CA LEU A 229 -39.67 16.75 3.97
C LEU A 229 -40.38 17.10 2.68
N GLY A 230 -39.80 17.81 1.74
CA GLY A 230 -40.38 18.00 0.40
C GLY A 230 -40.40 16.69 -0.39
N ALA A 231 -41.10 16.66 -1.53
CA ALA A 231 -41.35 15.46 -2.37
C ALA A 231 -40.12 14.62 -2.82
N GLU A 232 -38.91 15.04 -2.53
CA GLU A 232 -37.67 14.34 -2.89
C GLU A 232 -37.02 13.60 -1.72
N GLY A 233 -37.74 13.31 -0.66
CA GLY A 233 -37.24 12.99 0.71
C GLY A 233 -36.83 11.56 1.01
N VAL A 234 -36.41 10.71 0.06
CA VAL A 234 -36.06 9.30 0.35
C VAL A 234 -34.55 9.09 0.41
N GLY A 235 -33.98 8.99 1.61
CA GLY A 235 -32.58 8.68 1.84
C GLY A 235 -32.20 8.72 3.32
N ARG A 236 -31.02 8.23 3.67
CA ARG A 236 -30.50 8.28 5.03
C ARG A 236 -30.19 9.75 5.40
N PRO A 237 -30.71 10.28 6.52
CA PRO A 237 -30.38 11.63 6.97
C PRO A 237 -28.91 11.69 7.41
N ARG A 238 -28.20 12.77 7.07
CA ARG A 238 -26.84 13.01 7.51
C ARG A 238 -26.86 13.70 8.88
N PRO A 239 -26.28 13.12 9.92
CA PRO A 239 -26.21 13.77 11.23
C PRO A 239 -25.27 14.98 11.17
N VAL A 240 -25.62 16.05 11.87
CA VAL A 240 -24.73 17.18 12.12
C VAL A 240 -23.95 16.89 13.39
N ARG A 241 -22.62 16.93 13.33
CA ARG A 241 -21.80 16.65 14.51
C ARG A 241 -21.95 17.74 15.56
N GLY A 242 -22.10 17.34 16.83
CA GLY A 242 -22.22 18.24 17.95
C GLY A 242 -23.54 19.03 18.03
N GLU A 243 -24.56 18.67 17.23
CA GLU A 243 -25.88 19.31 17.25
C GLU A 243 -27.00 18.28 17.04
N ALA A 244 -28.13 18.48 17.74
CA ALA A 244 -29.36 17.72 17.51
C ALA A 244 -30.03 18.19 16.18
N ALA A 245 -29.40 17.86 15.06
CA ALA A 245 -29.83 18.26 13.74
C ALA A 245 -29.38 17.29 12.68
N VAL A 246 -30.09 17.26 11.57
CA VAL A 246 -29.77 16.44 10.40
C VAL A 246 -29.85 17.26 9.13
N ILE A 247 -29.05 16.85 8.14
CA ILE A 247 -29.13 17.38 6.77
C ILE A 247 -29.80 16.32 5.89
N GLN A 248 -30.84 16.74 5.18
CA GLN A 248 -31.52 15.92 4.20
C GLN A 248 -31.76 16.72 2.93
N ASN A 249 -31.35 16.20 1.76
CA ASN A 249 -31.49 16.85 0.47
C ASN A 249 -31.04 18.33 0.43
N GLY A 250 -29.85 18.60 1.01
CA GLY A 250 -29.31 19.97 1.07
C GLY A 250 -30.07 20.93 1.97
N ARG A 251 -30.92 20.42 2.87
CA ARG A 251 -31.61 21.23 3.87
C ARG A 251 -31.23 20.81 5.28
N TYR A 252 -30.99 21.78 6.15
CA TYR A 252 -30.76 21.59 7.56
C TYR A 252 -32.10 21.54 8.33
N TYR A 253 -32.25 20.56 9.19
CA TYR A 253 -33.40 20.38 10.06
C TYR A 253 -32.92 20.28 11.51
N SER A 254 -33.21 21.31 12.33
CA SER A 254 -33.01 21.24 13.80
C SER A 254 -34.04 20.28 14.40
N LEU A 255 -33.62 19.40 15.31
CA LEU A 255 -34.50 18.48 16.02
C LEU A 255 -35.02 19.06 17.33
N ARG A 256 -34.44 20.15 17.82
CA ARG A 256 -34.90 20.86 19.04
C ARG A 256 -35.84 22.01 18.77
N THR A 257 -35.78 22.60 17.59
CA THR A 257 -36.56 23.79 17.19
C THR A 257 -37.22 23.55 15.84
N ASP A 258 -38.24 24.34 15.50
CA ASP A 258 -38.92 24.28 14.19
C ASP A 258 -38.13 24.94 13.05
N GLN A 259 -36.86 25.25 13.29
CA GLN A 259 -36.04 25.92 12.31
C GLN A 259 -35.62 24.99 11.15
N LYS A 260 -35.77 25.52 9.93
CA LYS A 260 -35.36 24.90 8.68
C LYS A 260 -34.47 25.89 7.93
N LEU A 261 -33.37 25.45 7.42
CA LEU A 261 -32.51 26.24 6.54
C LEU A 261 -32.32 25.52 5.21
N ALA A 262 -32.65 26.20 4.11
CA ALA A 262 -32.31 25.68 2.79
C ALA A 262 -30.83 26.06 2.49
N PHE A 263 -30.01 25.09 2.25
CA PHE A 263 -28.68 25.32 1.68
C PHE A 263 -28.83 25.41 0.15
N ALA A 264 -28.37 26.49 -0.46
CA ALA A 264 -28.29 26.55 -1.91
C ALA A 264 -27.19 25.62 -2.42
N GLY A 265 -27.56 24.58 -3.20
CA GLY A 265 -26.66 23.62 -3.84
C GLY A 265 -26.54 22.28 -3.10
N LYS A 266 -26.24 21.22 -3.89
CA LYS A 266 -25.99 19.85 -3.40
C LYS A 266 -24.73 19.70 -2.54
N ASP A 267 -23.89 20.74 -2.47
CA ASP A 267 -22.48 20.69 -2.10
C ASP A 267 -22.20 21.20 -0.66
N ALA A 268 -23.19 21.29 0.20
CA ALA A 268 -22.97 21.62 1.61
C ALA A 268 -22.44 20.39 2.38
N ALA A 269 -21.18 20.04 2.14
CA ALA A 269 -20.60 18.83 2.68
C ALA A 269 -20.17 18.96 4.15
N LEU A 270 -19.95 20.19 4.63
CA LEU A 270 -19.25 20.43 5.89
C LEU A 270 -20.17 21.20 6.84
N VAL A 271 -20.70 20.55 7.87
CA VAL A 271 -21.49 21.22 8.90
C VAL A 271 -21.04 20.69 10.26
N ASP A 272 -20.56 21.57 11.12
CA ASP A 272 -20.22 21.28 12.49
C ASP A 272 -20.56 22.47 13.40
N ARG A 273 -20.78 22.19 14.68
CA ARG A 273 -21.09 23.16 15.69
C ARG A 273 -19.87 23.53 16.52
N THR A 274 -19.68 24.78 16.73
CA THR A 274 -18.77 25.31 17.77
C THR A 274 -19.47 26.34 18.62
N ILE A 275 -18.91 26.67 19.77
CA ILE A 275 -19.48 27.67 20.70
C ILE A 275 -18.61 28.92 20.69
N GLN A 276 -19.21 30.05 20.42
CA GLN A 276 -18.58 31.37 20.55
C GLN A 276 -19.40 32.17 21.58
N GLU A 277 -18.76 32.66 22.64
CA GLU A 277 -19.41 33.48 23.67
C GLU A 277 -20.69 32.84 24.27
N GLY A 278 -20.74 31.52 24.27
CA GLY A 278 -21.95 30.80 24.69
C GLY A 278 -23.01 30.62 23.58
N GLU A 279 -22.81 31.20 22.39
CA GLU A 279 -23.70 31.01 21.26
C GLU A 279 -23.19 29.93 20.30
N PRO A 280 -24.04 29.02 19.84
CA PRO A 280 -23.66 28.01 18.86
C PRO A 280 -23.55 28.59 17.45
N ILE A 281 -22.46 28.22 16.75
CA ILE A 281 -22.16 28.62 15.39
C ILE A 281 -22.15 27.40 14.49
N LEU A 282 -22.77 27.51 13.33
CA LEU A 282 -22.78 26.49 12.28
C LEU A 282 -21.77 26.89 11.20
N LEU A 283 -20.79 26.00 10.94
CA LEU A 283 -19.83 26.15 9.87
C LEU A 283 -20.31 25.38 8.62
N ARG A 284 -20.25 26.04 7.48
CA ARG A 284 -20.57 25.45 6.18
C ARG A 284 -19.37 25.58 5.26
N GLY A 285 -18.97 24.49 4.60
CA GLY A 285 -17.94 24.46 3.57
C GLY A 285 -18.53 24.09 2.21
N THR A 286 -18.06 24.77 1.16
CA THR A 286 -18.37 24.43 -0.24
C THR A 286 -17.07 24.35 -1.02
N VAL A 287 -16.92 23.33 -1.87
CA VAL A 287 -15.73 23.15 -2.72
C VAL A 287 -16.04 23.66 -4.11
N ASP A 288 -15.23 24.59 -4.59
CA ASP A 288 -15.20 25.04 -5.98
C ASP A 288 -14.04 24.31 -6.69
N ARG A 289 -14.39 23.25 -7.43
CA ARG A 289 -13.41 22.44 -8.19
C ARG A 289 -12.88 23.17 -9.42
N VAL A 290 -13.59 24.17 -9.95
CA VAL A 290 -13.14 24.93 -11.12
C VAL A 290 -11.98 25.85 -10.76
N ASN A 291 -12.08 26.52 -9.60
CA ASN A 291 -11.07 27.46 -9.12
C ASN A 291 -10.13 26.84 -8.08
N ASN A 292 -10.25 25.56 -7.76
CA ASN A 292 -9.50 24.85 -6.75
C ASN A 292 -9.53 25.56 -5.38
N ARG A 293 -10.75 25.89 -4.92
CA ARG A 293 -10.96 26.62 -3.69
C ARG A 293 -11.99 25.96 -2.79
N LEU A 294 -11.72 26.03 -1.49
CA LEU A 294 -12.67 25.66 -0.43
C LEU A 294 -13.14 26.96 0.24
N LEU A 295 -14.44 27.24 0.13
CA LEU A 295 -15.09 28.35 0.80
C LEU A 295 -15.74 27.85 2.08
N ILE A 296 -15.35 28.42 3.23
CA ILE A 296 -15.94 28.12 4.54
C ILE A 296 -16.63 29.38 5.05
N VAL A 297 -17.91 29.26 5.39
CA VAL A 297 -18.76 30.34 5.90
C VAL A 297 -19.37 29.91 7.23
N ALA A 298 -19.39 30.80 8.20
CA ALA A 298 -20.03 30.57 9.48
C ALA A 298 -21.39 31.26 9.54
N HIS A 299 -22.36 30.59 10.17
CA HIS A 299 -23.68 31.11 10.45
C HIS A 299 -23.98 30.99 11.94
N ARG A 300 -24.59 31.99 12.52
CA ARG A 300 -25.11 31.89 13.89
C ARG A 300 -26.31 30.95 13.89
N LEU A 301 -26.33 29.97 14.80
CA LEU A 301 -27.37 28.94 14.79
C LEU A 301 -28.77 29.48 15.16
N ARG A 302 -28.85 30.56 15.93
CA ARG A 302 -30.10 31.14 16.43
C ARG A 302 -30.96 31.79 15.35
N ASP A 303 -30.34 32.52 14.45
CA ASP A 303 -31.03 33.36 13.42
C ASP A 303 -30.51 33.10 12.01
N PHE A 304 -29.53 32.16 11.85
CA PHE A 304 -28.84 31.81 10.62
C PHE A 304 -28.20 32.99 9.88
N VAL A 305 -27.91 34.08 10.61
CA VAL A 305 -27.20 35.22 10.04
C VAL A 305 -25.76 34.84 9.75
N LYS A 306 -25.28 35.17 8.55
CA LYS A 306 -23.88 34.98 8.15
C LYS A 306 -22.98 35.85 9.04
N LEU A 307 -21.92 35.26 9.54
CA LEU A 307 -20.92 35.94 10.34
C LEU A 307 -19.73 36.34 9.41
N ASP A 308 -19.73 37.56 8.90
CA ASP A 308 -18.73 38.06 7.96
C ASP A 308 -17.25 37.92 8.44
N PRO A 309 -16.91 37.99 9.74
CA PRO A 309 -15.55 37.79 10.20
C PRO A 309 -15.01 36.36 10.00
N ILE A 310 -15.88 35.40 9.68
CA ILE A 310 -15.55 33.99 9.54
C ILE A 310 -15.91 33.51 8.12
N GLU A 311 -15.40 34.21 7.12
CA GLU A 311 -15.42 33.74 5.73
C GLU A 311 -13.97 33.47 5.31
N PHE A 312 -13.70 32.20 5.03
CA PHE A 312 -12.36 31.76 4.61
C PHE A 312 -12.42 31.17 3.23
N THR A 313 -11.63 31.72 2.32
CA THR A 313 -11.35 31.09 1.02
C THR A 313 -9.96 30.48 1.08
N ILE A 314 -9.86 29.19 0.87
CA ILE A 314 -8.66 28.39 1.03
C ILE A 314 -8.31 27.76 -0.29
N ASP A 315 -7.05 27.82 -0.71
CA ASP A 315 -6.60 27.08 -1.89
C ASP A 315 -6.65 25.57 -1.60
N TYR A 316 -7.45 24.85 -2.38
CA TYR A 316 -7.73 23.44 -2.20
C TYR A 316 -7.28 22.66 -3.43
N SER A 317 -6.19 21.86 -3.31
CA SER A 317 -5.58 21.17 -4.44
C SER A 317 -6.55 20.16 -5.10
N ASP A 318 -6.43 19.99 -6.41
CA ASP A 318 -7.10 18.95 -7.20
C ASP A 318 -6.67 17.52 -6.82
N THR A 319 -5.53 17.39 -6.12
CA THR A 319 -5.03 16.11 -5.59
C THR A 319 -5.76 15.65 -4.33
N LEU A 320 -6.65 16.47 -3.77
CA LEU A 320 -7.43 16.16 -2.58
C LEU A 320 -8.87 15.79 -2.97
N GLY A 321 -9.40 14.75 -2.33
CA GLY A 321 -10.79 14.31 -2.44
C GLY A 321 -11.78 15.32 -1.84
N ASP A 322 -13.05 14.97 -1.81
CA ASP A 322 -14.07 15.81 -1.20
C ASP A 322 -13.88 15.85 0.32
N PRO A 323 -13.80 17.04 0.93
CA PRO A 323 -13.52 17.16 2.36
C PRO A 323 -14.78 16.92 3.20
N GLU A 324 -14.57 16.29 4.37
CA GLU A 324 -15.55 16.19 5.44
C GLU A 324 -15.00 16.90 6.68
N LEU A 325 -15.82 17.75 7.31
CA LEU A 325 -15.44 18.40 8.56
C LEU A 325 -15.62 17.44 9.72
N ILE A 326 -14.52 17.08 10.37
CA ILE A 326 -14.53 16.12 11.49
C ILE A 326 -14.74 16.81 12.81
N SER A 327 -14.05 17.93 13.06
CA SER A 327 -14.16 18.68 14.30
C SER A 327 -13.70 20.12 14.13
N VAL A 328 -14.32 21.02 14.89
CA VAL A 328 -13.96 22.42 14.90
C VAL A 328 -13.80 22.94 16.32
N ARG A 329 -12.85 23.84 16.53
CA ARG A 329 -12.66 24.55 17.80
C ARG A 329 -12.33 26.01 17.53
N CYS A 330 -13.21 26.91 17.99
CA CYS A 330 -12.99 28.34 17.92
C CYS A 330 -12.69 28.92 19.31
N LYS A 331 -11.77 29.88 19.39
CA LYS A 331 -11.44 30.65 20.60
C LYS A 331 -11.41 32.13 20.26
N GLN A 332 -11.87 32.95 21.20
CA GLN A 332 -11.77 34.38 21.08
C GLN A 332 -10.32 34.82 21.32
N SER A 333 -9.78 35.64 20.44
CA SER A 333 -8.45 36.20 20.61
C SER A 333 -8.53 37.48 21.45
N ASN A 334 -7.92 37.50 22.64
CA ASN A 334 -7.79 38.69 23.49
C ASN A 334 -6.63 39.60 23.01
N SER A 335 -6.54 39.87 21.71
CA SER A 335 -5.58 40.85 21.20
C SER A 335 -6.12 42.26 21.45
N GLY A 336 -5.59 42.90 22.48
CA GLY A 336 -5.97 44.26 22.85
C GLY A 336 -5.56 45.29 21.81
N ASN A 337 -6.38 45.51 20.83
CA ASN A 337 -6.66 46.71 20.05
C ASN A 337 -7.51 46.35 18.85
N SER A 338 -8.73 46.90 18.83
CA SER A 338 -9.68 46.86 17.71
C SER A 338 -10.14 45.45 17.23
N GLY A 339 -11.22 44.94 17.81
CA GLY A 339 -12.03 43.88 17.29
C GLY A 339 -11.64 42.48 17.78
N ALA A 340 -12.52 41.89 18.62
CA ALA A 340 -12.39 40.49 19.05
C ALA A 340 -12.39 39.55 17.84
N GLY A 341 -11.21 39.17 17.36
CA GLY A 341 -11.06 38.21 16.28
C GLY A 341 -11.28 36.78 16.78
N LEU A 342 -12.15 36.07 16.14
CA LEU A 342 -12.35 34.62 16.39
C LEU A 342 -11.26 33.80 15.69
N VAL A 343 -10.56 32.96 16.43
CA VAL A 343 -9.55 32.04 15.91
C VAL A 343 -10.13 30.63 15.88
N CYS A 344 -10.40 30.13 14.68
CA CYS A 344 -10.92 28.77 14.48
C CYS A 344 -9.84 27.83 13.99
N ARG A 345 -9.80 26.61 14.55
CA ARG A 345 -9.07 25.45 14.06
C ARG A 345 -10.09 24.42 13.57
N MET A 346 -9.88 23.90 12.38
CA MET A 346 -10.79 22.96 11.74
C MET A 346 -9.99 21.73 11.31
N LEU A 347 -10.45 20.55 11.71
CA LEU A 347 -9.93 19.26 11.29
C LEU A 347 -10.81 18.72 10.17
N LEU A 348 -10.24 18.50 9.01
CA LEU A 348 -10.92 17.91 7.86
C LEU A 348 -10.33 16.55 7.53
N SER A 349 -11.17 15.63 7.10
CA SER A 349 -10.79 14.39 6.45
C SER A 349 -11.28 14.44 5.01
N ALA A 350 -10.44 14.12 4.05
CA ALA A 350 -10.85 14.06 2.65
C ALA A 350 -11.24 12.62 2.24
N GLU A 351 -12.06 12.48 1.20
CA GLU A 351 -12.52 11.16 0.72
C GLU A 351 -11.34 10.26 0.32
N ASP A 352 -10.27 10.86 -0.20
CA ASP A 352 -9.02 10.19 -0.57
C ASP A 352 -8.17 9.69 0.60
N GLY A 353 -8.58 9.98 1.85
CA GLY A 353 -7.87 9.62 3.06
C GLY A 353 -6.90 10.70 3.57
N ALA A 354 -6.78 11.85 2.90
CA ALA A 354 -5.96 12.93 3.43
C ALA A 354 -6.60 13.59 4.67
N ILE A 355 -5.76 14.01 5.61
CA ILE A 355 -6.16 14.76 6.82
C ILE A 355 -5.55 16.14 6.75
N LEU A 356 -6.37 17.16 6.97
CA LEU A 356 -5.94 18.55 6.93
C LEU A 356 -6.29 19.26 8.23
N LEU A 357 -5.38 20.08 8.72
CA LEU A 357 -5.67 21.06 9.75
C LEU A 357 -5.65 22.46 9.16
N ILE A 358 -6.78 23.14 9.27
CA ILE A 358 -6.94 24.52 8.84
C ILE A 358 -6.98 25.42 10.07
N GLN A 359 -6.25 26.50 10.02
CA GLN A 359 -6.25 27.53 11.05
C GLN A 359 -6.30 28.91 10.38
N GLN A 360 -7.32 29.71 10.72
CA GLN A 360 -7.48 31.08 10.18
C GLN A 360 -7.41 31.15 8.64
N GLY A 361 -8.09 30.25 7.96
CA GLY A 361 -8.13 30.24 6.49
C GLY A 361 -6.85 29.76 5.80
N LYS A 362 -5.89 29.20 6.54
CA LYS A 362 -4.67 28.61 5.98
C LYS A 362 -4.54 27.15 6.36
N ILE A 363 -4.15 26.33 5.41
CA ILE A 363 -3.76 24.94 5.70
C ILE A 363 -2.45 24.96 6.47
N LYS A 364 -2.47 24.42 7.67
CA LYS A 364 -1.31 24.36 8.54
C LYS A 364 -0.42 23.17 8.23
N TRP A 365 -1.03 22.01 8.03
CA TRP A 365 -0.37 20.79 7.59
C TRP A 365 -1.40 19.88 6.91
N VAL A 366 -0.87 18.98 6.08
CA VAL A 366 -1.58 17.90 5.40
C VAL A 366 -0.88 16.59 5.73
N ARG A 367 -1.64 15.55 6.05
CA ARG A 367 -1.16 14.18 6.19
C ARG A 367 -1.80 13.29 5.13
N GLU A 368 -0.99 12.55 4.42
CA GLU A 368 -1.43 11.66 3.34
C GLU A 368 -1.71 10.25 3.89
N GLU A 369 -2.82 10.10 4.60
CA GLU A 369 -3.19 8.83 5.25
C GLU A 369 -3.70 7.76 4.26
N ALA A 370 -3.90 8.09 2.99
CA ALA A 370 -4.15 7.13 1.92
C ALA A 370 -3.07 6.03 1.85
N LEU A 371 -1.83 6.36 2.20
CA LEU A 371 -0.70 5.42 2.23
C LEU A 371 -0.81 4.34 3.32
N ALA A 372 -1.75 4.45 4.25
CA ALA A 372 -2.11 3.36 5.15
C ALA A 372 -2.81 2.18 4.43
N GLU A 373 -3.28 2.38 3.20
CA GLU A 373 -4.01 1.39 2.42
C GLU A 373 -3.44 1.24 1.00
N VAL A 374 -2.21 0.74 0.93
CA VAL A 374 -1.56 0.44 -0.34
C VAL A 374 -2.26 -0.71 -1.06
N ALA A 375 -2.63 -0.49 -2.31
CA ALA A 375 -3.19 -1.49 -3.22
C ALA A 375 -2.09 -2.25 -3.97
N THR A 376 -1.15 -1.50 -4.56
CA THR A 376 0.01 -2.05 -5.27
C THR A 376 1.15 -1.03 -5.27
N ALA A 377 2.37 -1.51 -5.39
CA ALA A 377 3.55 -0.67 -5.50
C ALA A 377 4.61 -1.32 -6.39
N ASP A 378 5.46 -0.50 -7.00
CA ASP A 378 6.61 -0.98 -7.77
C ASP A 378 7.76 0.02 -7.73
N PHE A 379 8.99 -0.48 -7.86
CA PHE A 379 10.22 0.31 -7.94
C PHE A 379 10.61 0.49 -9.40
N LEU A 380 10.72 1.74 -9.82
CA LEU A 380 10.98 2.10 -11.22
C LEU A 380 12.31 2.82 -11.36
N ASP A 381 13.07 2.43 -12.38
CA ASP A 381 14.38 3.04 -12.66
C ASP A 381 14.20 4.53 -13.00
N LEU A 382 15.05 5.37 -12.40
CA LEU A 382 15.14 6.78 -12.73
C LEU A 382 15.78 7.00 -14.10
N THR A 383 15.62 8.18 -14.66
CA THR A 383 16.27 8.56 -15.93
C THR A 383 17.77 8.63 -15.77
N LEU A 384 18.48 8.27 -16.83
CA LEU A 384 19.92 8.51 -16.94
C LEU A 384 20.21 10.01 -16.90
N SER A 385 21.41 10.38 -16.49
CA SER A 385 21.91 11.73 -16.69
C SER A 385 22.03 12.01 -18.20
N ASP A 386 21.89 13.27 -18.62
CA ASP A 386 22.01 13.66 -20.03
C ASP A 386 23.34 13.20 -20.65
N ALA A 387 24.38 13.11 -19.81
CA ALA A 387 25.72 12.65 -20.20
C ALA A 387 25.78 11.14 -20.43
N GLU A 388 25.19 10.35 -19.55
CA GLU A 388 25.12 8.89 -19.68
C GLU A 388 24.15 8.47 -20.78
N GLY A 389 23.04 9.20 -20.95
CA GLY A 389 22.09 8.99 -22.03
C GLY A 389 22.74 9.14 -23.42
N ALA A 390 23.62 10.13 -23.59
CA ALA A 390 24.37 10.31 -24.82
C ALA A 390 25.36 9.16 -25.10
N ILE A 391 25.98 8.59 -24.06
CA ILE A 391 26.88 7.43 -24.17
C ILE A 391 26.09 6.17 -24.54
N GLU A 392 24.94 5.95 -23.95
CA GLU A 392 24.11 4.77 -24.21
C GLU A 392 23.48 4.80 -25.61
N GLU A 393 23.08 5.98 -26.09
CA GLU A 393 22.63 6.18 -27.49
C GLU A 393 23.75 5.87 -28.48
N GLU A 394 24.99 6.23 -28.14
CA GLU A 394 26.16 5.94 -28.92
C GLU A 394 26.51 4.44 -29.00
N LEU A 395 26.36 3.72 -27.85
CA LEU A 395 26.62 2.29 -27.76
C LEU A 395 25.56 1.41 -28.46
N ASN A 396 24.31 1.86 -28.45
CA ASN A 396 23.19 1.11 -29.07
C ASN A 396 23.13 1.23 -30.58
N ASN A 397 23.87 2.16 -31.18
CA ASN A 397 23.91 2.35 -32.64
C ASN A 397 24.83 1.32 -33.30
N LYS A 398 24.36 0.08 -33.47
CA LYS A 398 25.12 -1.10 -33.97
C LYS A 398 25.64 -1.01 -35.42
N ASN A 399 25.29 0.03 -36.15
CA ASN A 399 25.64 0.16 -37.60
C ASN A 399 26.82 1.11 -37.89
N GLY A 400 27.63 1.42 -36.88
CA GLY A 400 28.78 2.32 -37.02
C GLY A 400 30.08 1.61 -37.35
N ASP A 401 30.81 2.14 -38.36
CA ASP A 401 32.19 1.80 -38.62
C ASP A 401 33.05 1.99 -37.38
N VAL A 402 34.00 1.05 -37.14
CA VAL A 402 34.88 1.04 -35.95
C VAL A 402 35.63 2.37 -35.77
N TYR A 403 35.99 3.01 -36.87
CA TYR A 403 36.66 4.31 -36.87
C TYR A 403 35.71 5.44 -36.48
N GLY A 404 34.46 5.40 -36.91
CA GLY A 404 33.41 6.35 -36.49
C GLY A 404 33.03 6.19 -35.03
N ALA A 405 33.04 4.96 -34.47
CA ALA A 405 32.83 4.70 -33.06
C ALA A 405 33.98 5.27 -32.19
N PHE A 406 35.22 5.11 -32.64
CA PHE A 406 36.41 5.68 -31.97
C PHE A 406 36.41 7.21 -31.98
N GLN A 407 36.09 7.83 -33.10
CA GLN A 407 36.02 9.30 -33.22
C GLN A 407 34.88 9.88 -32.34
N ARG A 408 33.73 9.25 -32.32
CA ARG A 408 32.60 9.62 -31.44
C ARG A 408 32.97 9.51 -29.97
N ARG A 409 33.68 8.43 -29.58
CA ARG A 409 34.15 8.21 -28.20
C ARG A 409 35.12 9.30 -27.73
N ILE A 410 36.06 9.72 -28.60
CA ILE A 410 36.97 10.84 -28.30
C ILE A 410 36.19 12.15 -28.18
N THR A 411 35.22 12.38 -29.10
CA THR A 411 34.38 13.59 -29.03
C THR A 411 33.50 13.65 -27.80
N SER A 412 32.92 12.54 -27.40
CA SER A 412 32.12 12.42 -26.19
C SER A 412 32.98 12.64 -24.95
N GLN A 413 34.16 12.04 -24.85
CA GLN A 413 35.11 12.28 -23.77
C GLN A 413 35.60 13.74 -23.69
N ALA A 414 35.81 14.36 -24.84
CA ALA A 414 36.17 15.77 -24.93
C ALA A 414 35.02 16.68 -24.49
N LEU A 415 33.78 16.33 -24.81
CA LEU A 415 32.57 17.01 -24.33
C LEU A 415 32.37 16.86 -22.80
N HIS A 416 32.64 15.67 -22.29
CA HIS A 416 32.63 15.43 -20.84
C HIS A 416 33.68 16.27 -20.11
N LEU A 417 34.89 16.32 -20.65
CA LEU A 417 35.97 17.14 -20.11
C LEU A 417 35.62 18.63 -20.16
N LYS A 418 35.01 19.09 -21.25
CA LYS A 418 34.50 20.46 -21.41
C LYS A 418 33.41 20.76 -20.40
N ASN A 419 32.43 19.86 -20.22
CA ASN A 419 31.33 20.04 -19.26
C ASN A 419 31.85 20.04 -17.81
N LEU A 420 32.81 19.16 -17.47
CA LEU A 420 33.47 19.16 -16.17
C LEU A 420 34.20 20.50 -15.92
N PHE A 421 34.89 21.03 -16.95
CA PHE A 421 35.62 22.28 -16.85
C PHE A 421 34.65 23.47 -16.68
N LEU A 422 33.52 23.47 -17.43
CA LEU A 422 32.46 24.47 -17.29
C LEU A 422 31.76 24.38 -15.93
N HIS A 423 31.57 23.19 -15.37
CA HIS A 423 31.04 22.99 -14.05
C HIS A 423 31.95 23.51 -12.94
N ILE A 424 33.29 23.29 -13.07
CA ILE A 424 34.29 23.84 -12.14
C ILE A 424 34.33 25.35 -12.23
N LEU A 425 34.10 25.93 -13.42
CA LEU A 425 34.05 27.41 -13.63
C LEU A 425 32.71 28.03 -13.26
N GLY A 426 31.72 27.21 -12.83
CA GLY A 426 30.37 27.71 -12.48
C GLY A 426 29.52 28.18 -13.68
N VAL A 427 29.95 27.90 -14.92
CA VAL A 427 29.30 28.31 -16.18
C VAL A 427 28.65 27.11 -16.91
N GLY A 428 28.42 26.01 -16.22
CA GLY A 428 27.82 24.81 -16.79
C GLY A 428 26.37 25.03 -17.26
N PRO A 429 25.90 24.21 -18.24
CA PRO A 429 24.50 24.24 -18.65
C PRO A 429 23.60 24.04 -17.44
N ALA A 430 22.47 24.77 -17.36
CA ALA A 430 21.55 24.66 -16.26
C ALA A 430 21.07 23.20 -16.13
N PRO A 431 21.18 22.56 -14.95
CA PRO A 431 20.77 21.18 -14.76
C PRO A 431 19.30 20.99 -15.14
N SER A 432 18.97 19.87 -15.76
CA SER A 432 17.58 19.51 -16.09
C SER A 432 16.69 19.57 -14.85
N LYS A 433 15.37 19.68 -15.03
CA LYS A 433 14.42 19.67 -13.88
C LYS A 433 14.58 18.40 -13.03
N ALA A 434 14.86 17.26 -13.64
CA ALA A 434 15.12 16.00 -12.95
C ALA A 434 16.44 16.03 -12.17
N GLN A 435 17.52 16.61 -12.73
CA GLN A 435 18.78 16.78 -12.03
C GLN A 435 18.68 17.76 -10.87
N ARG A 436 17.90 18.85 -11.00
CA ARG A 436 17.63 19.80 -9.89
C ARG A 436 16.84 19.15 -8.76
N ALA A 437 15.99 18.16 -9.08
CA ALA A 437 15.23 17.41 -8.09
C ALA A 437 16.02 16.22 -7.49
N GLY A 438 17.24 15.96 -7.94
CA GLY A 438 18.02 14.78 -7.53
C GLY A 438 17.48 13.45 -8.08
N LEU A 439 16.59 13.48 -9.07
CA LEU A 439 15.94 12.30 -9.66
C LEU A 439 16.75 11.76 -10.84
N VAL A 440 17.99 11.38 -10.57
CA VAL A 440 18.88 10.77 -11.54
C VAL A 440 19.25 9.38 -11.03
N ARG A 441 19.36 8.42 -11.98
CA ARG A 441 19.79 7.06 -11.66
C ARG A 441 21.22 7.09 -11.14
N ASP A 442 21.49 6.30 -10.11
CA ASP A 442 22.84 6.04 -9.62
C ASP A 442 23.49 4.88 -10.38
N ASP A 443 24.81 4.75 -10.32
CA ASP A 443 25.59 3.73 -11.04
C ASP A 443 25.19 2.30 -10.66
N PHE A 444 24.65 2.10 -9.47
CA PHE A 444 24.29 0.80 -8.93
C PHE A 444 22.77 0.51 -8.96
N GLY A 445 21.94 1.42 -9.50
CA GLY A 445 20.50 1.23 -9.59
C GLY A 445 19.81 1.08 -8.23
N LEU A 446 20.40 1.62 -7.16
CA LEU A 446 19.85 1.60 -5.80
C LEU A 446 18.85 2.73 -5.59
N HIS A 447 18.99 3.83 -6.32
CA HIS A 447 18.07 4.96 -6.32
C HIS A 447 16.99 4.77 -7.38
N LYS A 448 15.74 4.59 -6.93
CA LYS A 448 14.59 4.34 -7.80
C LYS A 448 13.40 5.21 -7.41
N MET A 449 12.48 5.41 -8.33
CA MET A 449 11.17 5.97 -8.04
C MET A 449 10.25 4.84 -7.54
N LEU A 450 9.77 4.97 -6.31
CA LEU A 450 8.74 4.09 -5.76
C LEU A 450 7.37 4.67 -6.13
N VAL A 451 6.64 3.98 -6.99
CA VAL A 451 5.25 4.33 -7.32
C VAL A 451 4.31 3.49 -6.48
N VAL A 452 3.47 4.16 -5.70
CA VAL A 452 2.50 3.53 -4.81
C VAL A 452 1.09 3.92 -5.23
N VAL A 453 0.23 2.93 -5.44
CA VAL A 453 -1.19 3.08 -5.73
C VAL A 453 -1.99 2.66 -4.51
N THR A 454 -2.91 3.48 -4.06
CA THR A 454 -3.73 3.24 -2.87
C THR A 454 -5.16 2.81 -3.23
N ASN A 455 -5.85 2.15 -2.31
CA ASN A 455 -7.23 1.72 -2.50
C ASN A 455 -8.21 2.88 -2.74
N SER A 456 -7.87 4.08 -2.26
CA SER A 456 -8.66 5.30 -2.49
C SER A 456 -8.52 5.89 -3.90
N GLY A 457 -7.68 5.29 -4.76
CA GLY A 457 -7.37 5.79 -6.10
C GLY A 457 -6.32 6.91 -6.12
N LYS A 458 -5.58 7.09 -5.03
CA LYS A 458 -4.47 8.05 -4.97
C LYS A 458 -3.16 7.39 -5.36
N VAL A 459 -2.36 8.06 -6.15
CA VAL A 459 -1.08 7.56 -6.67
C VAL A 459 0.04 8.49 -6.23
N PHE A 460 1.10 7.91 -5.69
CA PHE A 460 2.26 8.63 -5.18
C PHE A 460 3.53 8.22 -5.92
N GLY A 461 4.36 9.20 -6.25
CA GLY A 461 5.75 8.98 -6.63
C GLY A 461 6.65 9.37 -5.48
N ILE A 462 7.27 8.37 -4.85
CA ILE A 462 8.08 8.51 -3.64
C ILE A 462 9.53 8.19 -4.00
N ASP A 463 10.46 8.99 -3.51
CA ASP A 463 11.87 8.66 -3.56
C ASP A 463 12.20 7.54 -2.57
N ASN A 464 12.73 6.43 -3.06
CA ASN A 464 13.02 5.27 -2.21
C ASN A 464 14.14 5.49 -1.20
N VAL A 465 15.00 6.50 -1.39
CA VAL A 465 16.11 6.81 -0.48
C VAL A 465 15.67 7.74 0.64
N SER A 466 14.94 8.81 0.31
CA SER A 466 14.54 9.83 1.29
C SER A 466 13.12 9.67 1.82
N GLY A 467 12.27 8.87 1.17
CA GLY A 467 10.85 8.76 1.50
C GLY A 467 10.02 10.01 1.13
N LYS A 468 10.58 10.97 0.40
CA LYS A 468 9.87 12.21 0.02
C LYS A 468 8.93 11.96 -1.15
N HIS A 469 7.74 12.55 -1.08
CA HIS A 469 6.79 12.56 -2.18
C HIS A 469 7.21 13.60 -3.21
N HIS A 470 7.46 13.16 -4.46
CA HIS A 470 7.79 14.05 -5.57
C HIS A 470 6.55 14.52 -6.32
N TRP A 471 5.57 13.65 -6.45
CA TRP A 471 4.30 13.96 -7.08
C TRP A 471 3.17 13.11 -6.48
N ILE A 472 1.96 13.64 -6.56
CA ILE A 472 0.73 13.00 -6.11
C ILE A 472 -0.30 13.18 -7.21
N ARG A 473 -1.12 12.13 -7.48
CA ARG A 473 -2.28 12.17 -8.38
C ARG A 473 -3.48 11.54 -7.70
N TYR A 474 -4.63 12.10 -7.91
CA TYR A 474 -5.89 11.54 -7.42
C TYR A 474 -6.79 11.14 -8.58
N LEU A 475 -7.25 9.90 -8.57
CA LEU A 475 -8.09 9.26 -9.59
C LEU A 475 -9.39 8.80 -8.91
N PRO A 476 -10.37 9.69 -8.73
CA PRO A 476 -11.55 9.43 -7.86
C PRO A 476 -12.46 8.31 -8.35
N SER A 477 -12.49 8.04 -9.65
CA SER A 477 -13.31 6.96 -10.24
C SER A 477 -12.68 5.58 -10.15
N PHE A 478 -11.37 5.48 -9.89
CA PHE A 478 -10.66 4.20 -9.86
C PHE A 478 -10.93 3.43 -8.59
N VAL A 479 -11.34 2.17 -8.75
CA VAL A 479 -11.44 1.19 -7.66
C VAL A 479 -10.83 -0.15 -8.07
N GLY A 480 -10.51 -0.98 -7.09
CA GLY A 480 -10.03 -2.35 -7.31
C GLY A 480 -11.08 -3.24 -7.99
N PHE A 481 -10.65 -4.43 -8.40
CA PHE A 481 -11.52 -5.42 -9.05
C PHE A 481 -12.42 -6.14 -8.04
N ALA A 482 -13.30 -7.00 -8.53
CA ALA A 482 -14.15 -7.84 -7.69
C ALA A 482 -13.31 -8.77 -6.79
N ASN A 483 -13.92 -9.27 -5.71
CA ASN A 483 -13.26 -10.17 -4.74
C ASN A 483 -12.00 -9.58 -4.07
N ASN A 484 -11.98 -8.26 -3.83
CA ASN A 484 -10.86 -7.54 -3.22
C ASN A 484 -9.53 -7.66 -3.98
N VAL A 485 -9.57 -7.93 -5.28
CA VAL A 485 -8.36 -7.88 -6.11
C VAL A 485 -7.96 -6.41 -6.30
N PRO A 486 -6.73 -6.03 -5.93
CA PRO A 486 -6.30 -4.64 -6.04
C PRO A 486 -6.15 -4.18 -7.50
N MET A 487 -6.12 -2.88 -7.70
CA MET A 487 -5.70 -2.28 -8.97
C MET A 487 -4.30 -2.78 -9.34
N LYS A 488 -4.02 -2.89 -10.64
CA LYS A 488 -2.72 -3.35 -11.15
C LYS A 488 -1.91 -2.18 -11.68
N LEU A 489 -0.65 -2.11 -11.27
CA LEU A 489 0.37 -1.22 -11.83
C LEU A 489 1.28 -2.05 -12.74
N LEU A 490 1.42 -1.65 -14.00
CA LEU A 490 2.20 -2.36 -14.99
C LEU A 490 3.15 -1.41 -15.71
N VAL A 491 4.39 -1.85 -15.92
CA VAL A 491 5.44 -1.09 -16.60
C VAL A 491 5.46 -1.45 -18.07
N GLN A 492 4.97 -0.55 -18.92
CA GLN A 492 4.96 -0.75 -20.36
C GLN A 492 6.31 -0.44 -21.01
N ARG A 493 7.01 0.58 -20.52
CA ARG A 493 8.36 0.96 -20.98
C ARG A 493 9.16 1.52 -19.81
N THR A 494 10.34 0.97 -19.59
CA THR A 494 11.27 1.45 -18.56
C THR A 494 12.01 2.71 -19.03
N SER A 495 12.64 3.43 -18.12
CA SER A 495 13.47 4.62 -18.42
C SER A 495 14.78 4.29 -19.14
N ARG A 496 15.11 3.01 -19.31
CA ARG A 496 16.33 2.53 -20.01
C ARG A 496 16.32 2.84 -21.53
N PHE A 497 15.15 3.10 -22.11
CA PHE A 497 15.01 3.36 -23.56
C PHE A 497 15.08 4.85 -23.87
N TYR A 498 16.12 5.51 -23.40
CA TYR A 498 16.38 6.92 -23.76
C TYR A 498 16.49 7.09 -25.30
N PRO A 499 15.94 8.14 -25.92
CA PRO A 499 15.28 9.33 -25.33
C PRO A 499 13.77 9.18 -25.04
N LEU A 500 13.21 7.98 -25.23
CA LEU A 500 11.77 7.76 -25.04
C LEU A 500 11.41 7.82 -23.56
N PRO A 501 10.30 8.51 -23.18
CA PRO A 501 9.91 8.62 -21.79
C PRO A 501 9.46 7.26 -21.22
N ALA A 502 9.74 7.01 -19.94
CA ALA A 502 9.18 5.86 -19.23
C ALA A 502 7.65 5.92 -19.23
N GLN A 503 7.00 4.78 -19.32
CA GLN A 503 5.54 4.68 -19.36
C GLN A 503 5.02 3.54 -18.49
N CYS A 504 4.07 3.88 -17.62
CA CYS A 504 3.34 2.93 -16.79
C CYS A 504 1.84 3.07 -17.03
N VAL A 505 1.11 2.01 -16.71
CA VAL A 505 -0.34 2.00 -16.74
C VAL A 505 -0.90 1.45 -15.44
N ILE A 506 -1.88 2.14 -14.88
CA ILE A 506 -2.70 1.64 -13.79
C ILE A 506 -3.99 1.13 -14.40
N VAL A 507 -4.35 -0.12 -14.07
CA VAL A 507 -5.60 -0.76 -14.51
C VAL A 507 -6.49 -0.97 -13.31
N GLY A 508 -7.69 -0.44 -13.39
CA GLY A 508 -8.74 -0.57 -12.40
C GLY A 508 -10.10 -0.66 -13.06
N ARG A 509 -11.14 -0.46 -12.29
CA ARG A 509 -12.51 -0.34 -12.81
C ARG A 509 -13.16 0.95 -12.32
N ASP A 510 -14.13 1.43 -13.07
CA ASP A 510 -14.92 2.58 -12.66
C ASP A 510 -15.86 2.22 -11.49
N ARG A 511 -15.94 3.13 -10.52
CA ARG A 511 -16.77 2.97 -9.33
C ARG A 511 -18.27 2.85 -9.66
N MET A 512 -18.73 3.49 -10.73
CA MET A 512 -20.14 3.57 -11.08
C MET A 512 -20.55 2.56 -12.15
N THR A 513 -19.79 2.49 -13.25
CA THR A 513 -20.11 1.63 -14.40
C THR A 513 -19.53 0.22 -14.27
N LEU A 514 -18.54 0.03 -13.41
CA LEU A 514 -17.73 -1.21 -13.25
C LEU A 514 -16.93 -1.60 -14.50
N ASN A 515 -16.90 -0.74 -15.51
CA ASN A 515 -16.08 -0.90 -16.69
C ASN A 515 -14.59 -0.74 -16.37
N GLY A 516 -13.73 -1.25 -17.24
CA GLY A 516 -12.29 -1.08 -17.11
C GLY A 516 -11.86 0.37 -17.27
N LEU A 517 -10.96 0.83 -16.41
CA LEU A 517 -10.30 2.13 -16.49
C LEU A 517 -8.79 1.94 -16.60
N LEU A 518 -8.18 2.71 -17.48
CA LEU A 518 -6.74 2.77 -17.65
C LEU A 518 -6.24 4.19 -17.38
N TYR A 519 -5.16 4.32 -16.62
CA TYR A 519 -4.43 5.58 -16.47
C TYR A 519 -3.00 5.38 -16.94
N ILE A 520 -2.64 6.04 -18.06
CA ILE A 520 -1.34 5.91 -18.72
C ILE A 520 -0.51 7.16 -18.41
N PHE A 521 0.63 6.99 -17.77
CA PHE A 521 1.42 8.10 -17.26
C PHE A 521 2.92 7.84 -17.26
N ASN A 522 3.70 8.91 -17.15
CA ASN A 522 5.14 8.83 -16.89
C ASN A 522 5.39 8.70 -15.38
N PRO A 523 5.97 7.60 -14.89
CA PRO A 523 6.13 7.35 -13.46
C PRO A 523 7.09 8.30 -12.74
N ILE A 524 7.98 8.98 -13.47
CA ILE A 524 8.94 9.92 -12.88
C ILE A 524 8.30 11.27 -12.60
N THR A 525 7.43 11.73 -13.50
CA THR A 525 6.77 13.04 -13.39
C THR A 525 5.32 12.98 -12.88
N GLY A 526 4.70 11.78 -12.89
CA GLY A 526 3.29 11.59 -12.60
C GLY A 526 2.33 12.20 -13.64
N GLN A 527 2.85 12.71 -14.76
CA GLN A 527 2.03 13.35 -15.79
C GLN A 527 1.52 12.31 -16.80
N PRO A 528 0.31 12.48 -17.33
CA PRO A 528 -0.17 11.63 -18.41
C PRO A 528 0.74 11.78 -19.64
N VAL A 529 1.00 10.67 -20.32
CA VAL A 529 1.75 10.66 -21.59
C VAL A 529 0.86 11.22 -22.70
N GLN A 530 1.45 11.82 -23.74
CA GLN A 530 0.70 12.35 -24.90
C GLN A 530 -0.21 11.26 -25.51
N GLY A 531 -1.52 11.56 -25.58
CA GLY A 531 -2.55 10.59 -25.95
C GLY A 531 -2.98 9.66 -24.81
N GLY A 532 -2.30 9.75 -23.64
CA GLY A 532 -2.66 9.08 -22.40
C GLY A 532 -3.56 9.92 -21.52
N GLY A 533 -3.76 9.45 -20.30
CA GLY A 533 -4.69 10.02 -19.32
C GLY A 533 -5.64 8.91 -18.87
N VAL A 534 -6.79 9.27 -18.38
CA VAL A 534 -7.84 8.30 -18.04
C VAL A 534 -8.55 7.85 -19.31
N VAL A 535 -8.45 6.56 -19.62
CA VAL A 535 -9.14 5.92 -20.75
C VAL A 535 -10.19 4.97 -20.17
N GLU A 536 -11.46 5.22 -20.47
CA GLU A 536 -12.54 4.33 -20.11
C GLU A 536 -12.74 3.29 -21.21
N LEU A 537 -12.77 2.02 -20.80
CA LEU A 537 -13.04 0.90 -21.69
C LEU A 537 -14.55 0.64 -21.75
N PRO A 538 -15.10 0.21 -22.91
CA PRO A 538 -16.53 -0.09 -23.02
C PRO A 538 -16.93 -1.45 -22.43
N TYR A 539 -16.03 -2.12 -21.70
CA TYR A 539 -16.22 -3.46 -21.15
C TYR A 539 -15.58 -3.60 -19.75
N SER A 540 -16.06 -4.59 -19.00
CA SER A 540 -15.45 -5.01 -17.75
C SER A 540 -14.27 -5.92 -18.02
N VAL A 541 -13.17 -5.75 -17.28
CA VAL A 541 -11.92 -6.52 -17.44
C VAL A 541 -11.91 -7.70 -16.48
N SER A 542 -11.72 -8.91 -17.02
CA SER A 542 -11.61 -10.15 -16.23
C SER A 542 -10.18 -10.62 -16.03
N GLN A 543 -9.29 -10.40 -17.01
CA GLN A 543 -7.88 -10.77 -16.90
C GLN A 543 -6.99 -9.75 -17.61
N ILE A 544 -5.77 -9.58 -17.09
CA ILE A 544 -4.80 -8.60 -17.56
C ILE A 544 -3.45 -9.29 -17.74
N SER A 545 -2.80 -9.06 -18.88
CA SER A 545 -1.45 -9.50 -19.15
C SER A 545 -0.66 -8.43 -19.88
N LEU A 546 0.63 -8.36 -19.62
CA LEU A 546 1.55 -7.52 -20.37
C LEU A 546 2.28 -8.39 -21.41
N LEU A 547 2.22 -8.02 -22.68
CA LEU A 547 2.90 -8.75 -23.74
C LEU A 547 4.42 -8.63 -23.57
N HIS A 548 5.13 -9.72 -23.78
CA HIS A 548 6.60 -9.74 -23.69
C HIS A 548 7.28 -9.13 -24.92
N LYS A 549 6.64 -9.23 -26.09
CA LYS A 549 7.12 -8.60 -27.32
C LYS A 549 6.88 -7.09 -27.27
N THR A 550 7.89 -6.33 -27.67
CA THR A 550 7.84 -4.86 -27.71
C THR A 550 7.52 -4.39 -29.11
N GLY A 551 6.74 -3.32 -29.21
CA GLY A 551 6.54 -2.59 -30.46
C GLY A 551 7.76 -1.79 -30.90
N PRO A 552 7.67 -1.05 -32.01
CA PRO A 552 8.78 -0.25 -32.57
C PRO A 552 9.32 0.79 -31.58
N ASP A 553 8.47 1.31 -30.69
CA ASP A 553 8.85 2.28 -29.65
C ASP A 553 9.22 1.63 -28.32
N PHE A 554 9.63 0.35 -28.33
CA PHE A 554 9.93 -0.45 -27.15
C PHE A 554 8.77 -0.51 -26.12
N LEU A 555 7.55 -0.24 -26.59
CA LEU A 555 6.35 -0.29 -25.77
C LEU A 555 5.80 -1.72 -25.71
N LYS A 556 5.60 -2.23 -24.50
CA LYS A 556 4.88 -3.49 -24.26
C LYS A 556 3.39 -3.21 -24.26
N ALA A 557 2.65 -3.90 -25.13
CA ALA A 557 1.21 -3.75 -25.18
C ALA A 557 0.53 -4.48 -24.01
N LEU A 558 -0.60 -3.95 -23.61
CA LEU A 558 -1.47 -4.54 -22.60
C LEU A 558 -2.52 -5.41 -23.29
N LEU A 559 -2.58 -6.69 -22.94
CA LEU A 559 -3.59 -7.63 -23.39
C LEU A 559 -4.65 -7.78 -22.28
N LEU A 560 -5.89 -7.50 -22.63
CA LEU A 560 -7.04 -7.53 -21.73
C LEU A 560 -8.04 -8.58 -22.21
N LEU A 561 -8.61 -9.33 -21.28
CA LEU A 561 -9.72 -10.23 -21.54
C LEU A 561 -10.96 -9.65 -20.84
N ASP A 562 -12.05 -9.50 -21.59
CA ASP A 562 -13.30 -9.01 -21.04
C ASP A 562 -14.13 -10.11 -20.34
N ASP A 563 -15.29 -9.76 -19.81
CA ASP A 563 -16.23 -10.68 -19.14
C ASP A 563 -16.86 -11.69 -20.11
N LYS A 564 -16.81 -11.41 -21.42
CA LYS A 564 -17.30 -12.27 -22.50
C LYS A 564 -16.18 -13.12 -23.11
N ASN A 565 -14.99 -13.08 -22.53
CA ASN A 565 -13.77 -13.76 -22.99
C ASN A 565 -13.30 -13.31 -24.38
N VAL A 566 -13.53 -12.03 -24.74
CA VAL A 566 -12.96 -11.42 -25.92
C VAL A 566 -11.65 -10.73 -25.55
N ALA A 567 -10.60 -10.96 -26.36
CA ALA A 567 -9.29 -10.34 -26.14
C ALA A 567 -9.22 -8.95 -26.80
N HIS A 568 -8.65 -8.00 -26.09
CA HIS A 568 -8.40 -6.63 -26.54
C HIS A 568 -6.94 -6.25 -26.26
N VAL A 569 -6.33 -5.45 -27.13
CA VAL A 569 -4.96 -4.97 -26.94
C VAL A 569 -4.93 -3.45 -26.88
N VAL A 570 -4.16 -2.92 -25.93
CA VAL A 570 -3.97 -1.47 -25.79
C VAL A 570 -2.47 -1.15 -25.86
N PRO A 571 -2.00 -0.34 -26.81
CA PRO A 571 -2.75 0.26 -27.93
C PRO A 571 -3.10 -0.76 -29.04
N GLU A 572 -4.19 -0.55 -29.75
CA GLU A 572 -4.69 -1.45 -30.81
C GLU A 572 -3.66 -1.66 -31.94
N THR A 573 -2.79 -0.69 -32.19
CA THR A 573 -1.73 -0.77 -33.19
C THR A 573 -0.77 -1.94 -32.98
N LEU A 574 -0.73 -2.50 -31.77
CA LEU A 574 0.16 -3.59 -31.39
C LEU A 574 -0.54 -4.96 -31.31
N GLU A 575 -1.76 -5.11 -31.86
CA GLU A 575 -2.50 -6.39 -31.88
C GLU A 575 -1.72 -7.56 -32.48
N VAL A 576 -0.87 -7.30 -33.49
CA VAL A 576 0.00 -8.29 -34.14
C VAL A 576 0.91 -9.03 -33.15
N TYR A 577 1.31 -8.37 -32.08
CA TYR A 577 2.20 -8.95 -31.07
C TYR A 577 1.49 -9.88 -30.08
N ALA A 578 0.16 -9.88 -30.10
CA ALA A 578 -0.66 -10.79 -29.29
C ALA A 578 -0.94 -12.14 -29.98
N ASP A 579 -0.37 -12.37 -31.15
CA ASP A 579 -0.54 -13.64 -31.86
C ASP A 579 0.09 -14.81 -31.11
N ASN A 580 -0.66 -15.91 -31.06
CA ASN A 580 -0.29 -17.15 -30.38
C ASN A 580 -0.03 -16.97 -28.87
N PHE A 581 -0.90 -16.24 -28.20
CA PHE A 581 -0.79 -15.97 -26.76
C PHE A 581 -1.85 -16.78 -25.99
N TYR A 582 -1.47 -17.26 -24.79
CA TYR A 582 -2.36 -18.03 -23.93
C TYR A 582 -2.73 -17.23 -22.71
N MET A 583 -4.02 -17.19 -22.38
CA MET A 583 -4.58 -16.57 -21.18
C MET A 583 -5.45 -17.58 -20.42
N PHE A 584 -5.68 -17.33 -19.16
CA PHE A 584 -6.61 -18.11 -18.37
C PHE A 584 -7.47 -17.23 -17.48
N THR A 585 -8.63 -17.73 -17.11
CA THR A 585 -9.49 -17.13 -16.08
C THR A 585 -9.73 -18.13 -14.96
N ALA A 586 -9.81 -17.64 -13.73
CA ALA A 586 -10.09 -18.44 -12.55
C ALA A 586 -11.33 -17.90 -11.84
N ASN A 587 -12.35 -18.71 -11.70
CA ASN A 587 -13.53 -18.35 -10.94
C ASN A 587 -13.35 -18.78 -9.48
N HIS A 588 -13.12 -17.80 -8.62
CA HIS A 588 -12.84 -18.02 -7.20
C HIS A 588 -13.99 -18.71 -6.46
N GLN A 589 -15.24 -18.48 -6.85
CA GLN A 589 -16.41 -19.04 -6.17
C GLN A 589 -16.73 -20.46 -6.60
N THR A 590 -16.59 -20.76 -7.91
CA THR A 590 -16.94 -22.08 -8.45
C THR A 590 -15.77 -23.05 -8.47
N GLY A 591 -14.54 -22.59 -8.30
CA GLY A 591 -13.34 -23.43 -8.42
C GLY A 591 -12.98 -23.82 -9.84
N GLN A 592 -13.58 -23.22 -10.86
CA GLN A 592 -13.32 -23.50 -12.27
C GLN A 592 -12.23 -22.59 -12.84
N MET A 593 -11.37 -23.19 -13.66
CA MET A 593 -10.38 -22.46 -14.45
C MET A 593 -10.60 -22.77 -15.93
N ASN A 594 -10.51 -21.73 -16.78
CA ASN A 594 -10.66 -21.84 -18.22
C ASN A 594 -9.44 -21.21 -18.91
N GLY A 595 -8.87 -21.94 -19.87
CA GLY A 595 -7.78 -21.43 -20.70
C GLY A 595 -8.28 -20.99 -22.06
N PHE A 596 -7.63 -19.94 -22.59
CA PHE A 596 -7.96 -19.35 -23.86
C PHE A 596 -6.69 -19.17 -24.70
N HIS A 597 -6.82 -19.45 -25.98
CA HIS A 597 -5.80 -19.19 -26.97
C HIS A 597 -6.19 -17.98 -27.80
N VAL A 598 -5.33 -16.97 -27.82
CA VAL A 598 -5.52 -15.71 -28.57
C VAL A 598 -4.69 -15.80 -29.85
N GLN A 599 -5.33 -15.56 -31.00
CA GLN A 599 -4.72 -15.58 -32.32
C GLN A 599 -5.03 -14.27 -33.05
N TYR A 600 -4.05 -13.78 -33.81
CA TYR A 600 -4.22 -12.61 -34.66
C TYR A 600 -4.67 -13.04 -36.07
N ASN A 601 -5.83 -12.56 -36.51
CA ASN A 601 -6.37 -12.84 -37.84
C ASN A 601 -6.47 -11.54 -38.66
N PRO A 602 -5.52 -11.26 -39.57
CA PRO A 602 -5.52 -10.05 -40.40
C PRO A 602 -6.72 -9.92 -41.34
N SER A 603 -7.36 -11.04 -41.67
CA SER A 603 -8.51 -11.10 -42.57
C SER A 603 -9.86 -10.90 -41.87
N SER A 604 -9.85 -10.70 -40.56
CA SER A 604 -11.09 -10.49 -39.79
C SER A 604 -11.77 -9.18 -40.19
N THR A 605 -13.05 -9.25 -40.49
CA THR A 605 -13.92 -8.11 -40.75
C THR A 605 -14.44 -7.45 -39.47
N LYS A 606 -14.14 -8.01 -38.30
CA LYS A 606 -14.52 -7.47 -36.98
C LYS A 606 -13.63 -6.28 -36.62
N ALA A 607 -14.11 -5.43 -35.73
CA ALA A 607 -13.38 -4.27 -35.22
C ALA A 607 -12.02 -4.69 -34.57
N SER A 608 -11.98 -5.80 -33.83
CA SER A 608 -10.75 -6.42 -33.35
C SER A 608 -10.33 -7.55 -34.28
N LYS A 609 -9.05 -7.58 -34.66
CA LYS A 609 -8.46 -8.66 -35.45
C LYS A 609 -8.04 -9.86 -34.61
N LEU A 610 -8.27 -9.78 -33.29
CA LEU A 610 -7.99 -10.89 -32.38
C LEU A 610 -9.18 -11.85 -32.30
N THR A 611 -8.87 -13.14 -32.32
CA THR A 611 -9.83 -14.22 -32.08
C THR A 611 -9.42 -14.99 -30.85
N THR A 612 -10.35 -15.18 -29.92
CA THR A 612 -10.13 -15.93 -28.68
C THR A 612 -10.85 -17.26 -28.78
N THR A 613 -10.13 -18.36 -28.65
CA THR A 613 -10.68 -19.71 -28.66
C THR A 613 -10.43 -20.40 -27.33
N PRO A 614 -11.44 -21.06 -26.71
CA PRO A 614 -11.22 -21.84 -25.51
C PRO A 614 -10.30 -23.02 -25.81
N SER A 615 -9.26 -23.20 -24.96
CA SER A 615 -8.27 -24.27 -25.15
C SER A 615 -8.47 -25.43 -24.15
N TRP A 616 -8.76 -25.12 -22.89
CA TRP A 616 -8.96 -26.11 -21.83
C TRP A 616 -9.87 -25.59 -20.73
N GLN A 617 -10.44 -26.51 -19.96
CA GLN A 617 -11.24 -26.23 -18.78
C GLN A 617 -10.91 -27.25 -17.69
N ILE A 618 -10.71 -26.75 -16.45
CA ILE A 618 -10.42 -27.57 -15.27
C ILE A 618 -11.41 -27.22 -14.18
N ASP A 619 -11.95 -28.23 -13.50
CA ASP A 619 -12.76 -28.06 -12.29
C ASP A 619 -11.96 -28.52 -11.06
N LEU A 620 -11.54 -27.54 -10.25
CA LEU A 620 -10.82 -27.76 -8.99
C LEU A 620 -11.76 -27.82 -7.77
N SER A 621 -13.08 -27.77 -7.97
CA SER A 621 -14.07 -27.82 -6.88
C SER A 621 -14.20 -29.19 -6.21
N GLY A 622 -13.53 -30.21 -6.75
CA GLY A 622 -13.59 -31.59 -6.24
C GLY A 622 -14.92 -32.28 -6.46
N GLY A 623 -15.72 -31.83 -7.43
CA GLY A 623 -17.02 -32.40 -7.78
C GLY A 623 -18.15 -32.08 -6.79
N SER A 624 -17.86 -31.51 -5.65
CA SER A 624 -18.85 -31.18 -4.59
C SER A 624 -19.31 -29.74 -4.57
N LYS A 625 -18.78 -28.88 -5.44
CA LYS A 625 -18.98 -27.42 -5.49
C LYS A 625 -18.72 -26.69 -4.15
N ARG A 626 -17.96 -27.31 -3.27
CA ARG A 626 -17.68 -26.81 -1.91
C ARG A 626 -16.28 -26.18 -1.77
N GLN A 627 -15.39 -26.42 -2.73
CA GLN A 627 -14.06 -25.87 -2.71
C GLN A 627 -14.00 -24.62 -3.58
N GLN A 628 -13.44 -23.57 -3.01
CA GLN A 628 -13.26 -22.27 -3.63
C GLN A 628 -11.78 -21.99 -3.83
N ILE A 629 -11.41 -21.30 -4.90
CA ILE A 629 -10.04 -20.85 -5.11
C ILE A 629 -9.79 -19.68 -4.16
N ILE A 630 -8.83 -19.85 -3.25
CA ILE A 630 -8.44 -18.82 -2.26
C ILE A 630 -7.19 -18.04 -2.66
N ALA A 631 -6.33 -18.66 -3.47
CA ALA A 631 -5.12 -17.99 -3.96
C ALA A 631 -4.71 -18.57 -5.32
N CYS A 632 -4.10 -17.72 -6.15
CA CYS A 632 -3.59 -18.06 -7.46
C CYS A 632 -2.32 -17.23 -7.69
N GLU A 633 -1.14 -17.87 -7.67
CA GLU A 633 0.16 -17.21 -7.74
C GLU A 633 0.99 -17.76 -8.91
N GLY A 634 1.35 -16.87 -9.83
CA GLY A 634 2.30 -17.14 -10.91
C GLY A 634 3.73 -16.81 -10.50
N LYS A 635 4.67 -17.12 -11.37
CA LYS A 635 6.07 -16.67 -11.22
C LYS A 635 6.20 -15.19 -11.56
N ASN A 636 7.17 -14.54 -10.93
CA ASN A 636 7.45 -13.13 -11.22
C ASN A 636 8.02 -13.00 -12.65
N PRO A 637 7.43 -12.18 -13.53
CA PRO A 637 7.90 -12.04 -14.92
C PRO A 637 9.29 -11.39 -15.07
N ILE A 638 9.79 -10.74 -14.02
CA ILE A 638 11.13 -10.13 -13.99
C ILE A 638 12.20 -11.15 -13.57
N GLU A 639 11.78 -12.32 -13.10
CA GLU A 639 12.67 -13.35 -12.57
C GLU A 639 13.58 -13.92 -13.64
N HIS A 640 14.88 -13.99 -13.34
CA HIS A 640 15.86 -14.73 -14.11
C HIS A 640 16.38 -15.94 -13.33
N VAL A 641 16.47 -17.08 -14.00
CA VAL A 641 17.03 -18.30 -13.43
C VAL A 641 18.43 -18.52 -14.02
N HIS A 642 19.46 -18.26 -13.24
CA HIS A 642 20.84 -18.44 -13.68
C HIS A 642 21.27 -19.90 -13.59
N SER A 643 20.97 -20.57 -12.48
CA SER A 643 21.38 -21.97 -12.23
C SER A 643 20.32 -22.96 -12.71
N GLN A 644 20.65 -23.76 -13.73
CA GLN A 644 19.77 -24.77 -14.32
C GLN A 644 19.69 -26.07 -13.49
N GLY A 645 20.57 -26.25 -12.54
CA GLY A 645 20.61 -27.47 -11.74
C GLY A 645 21.44 -27.34 -10.47
N ARG A 646 21.40 -28.36 -9.64
CA ARG A 646 22.18 -28.49 -8.41
C ARG A 646 23.22 -29.59 -8.55
N VAL A 647 24.44 -29.33 -8.12
CA VAL A 647 25.50 -30.35 -8.08
C VAL A 647 25.28 -31.23 -6.85
N MET A 648 25.26 -32.55 -7.11
CA MET A 648 25.08 -33.58 -6.08
C MET A 648 26.45 -34.01 -5.54
N ALA A 649 26.47 -34.68 -4.39
CA ALA A 649 27.69 -35.21 -3.78
C ALA A 649 28.47 -36.20 -4.71
N ASP A 650 27.75 -36.92 -5.56
CA ASP A 650 28.33 -37.82 -6.58
C ASP A 650 28.84 -37.07 -7.83
N ARG A 651 28.87 -35.72 -7.82
CA ARG A 651 29.22 -34.81 -8.91
C ARG A 651 28.25 -34.89 -10.11
N SER A 652 27.14 -35.61 -10.01
CA SER A 652 26.06 -35.50 -11.00
C SER A 652 25.28 -34.21 -10.80
N VAL A 653 24.55 -33.79 -11.83
CA VAL A 653 23.69 -32.62 -11.74
C VAL A 653 22.24 -33.07 -11.63
N LEU A 654 21.53 -32.52 -10.66
CA LEU A 654 20.09 -32.62 -10.55
C LEU A 654 19.46 -31.41 -11.22
N TYR A 655 18.84 -31.59 -12.39
CA TYR A 655 18.29 -30.53 -13.19
C TYR A 655 16.95 -30.02 -12.62
N LYS A 656 16.81 -28.69 -12.53
CA LYS A 656 15.58 -28.03 -12.06
C LYS A 656 14.51 -28.14 -13.14
N TYR A 657 13.26 -28.39 -12.72
CA TYR A 657 12.10 -28.32 -13.60
C TYR A 657 11.62 -26.86 -13.70
N ILE A 658 12.06 -26.18 -14.76
CA ILE A 658 11.80 -24.74 -14.94
C ILE A 658 10.73 -24.56 -16.03
N ASN A 659 9.46 -24.68 -15.64
CA ASN A 659 8.33 -24.39 -16.49
C ASN A 659 7.82 -22.96 -16.22
N PRO A 660 7.96 -22.01 -17.15
CA PRO A 660 7.50 -20.62 -16.95
C PRO A 660 5.97 -20.47 -16.90
N ASN A 661 5.24 -21.47 -17.40
CA ASN A 661 3.78 -21.45 -17.53
C ASN A 661 3.06 -22.04 -16.32
N LEU A 662 3.79 -22.45 -15.27
CA LEU A 662 3.17 -22.98 -14.06
C LEU A 662 2.58 -21.86 -13.20
N VAL A 663 1.36 -22.09 -12.74
CA VAL A 663 0.67 -21.28 -11.75
C VAL A 663 0.28 -22.17 -10.56
N ALA A 664 0.57 -21.70 -9.35
CA ALA A 664 0.15 -22.34 -8.12
C ALA A 664 -1.26 -21.88 -7.76
N VAL A 665 -2.17 -22.81 -7.62
CA VAL A 665 -3.59 -22.57 -7.31
C VAL A 665 -3.95 -23.28 -6.03
N ALA A 666 -4.44 -22.55 -5.04
CA ALA A 666 -4.92 -23.16 -3.80
C ALA A 666 -6.43 -23.08 -3.70
N THR A 667 -7.04 -24.22 -3.41
CA THR A 667 -8.48 -24.34 -3.14
C THR A 667 -8.71 -24.67 -1.67
N HIS A 668 -9.77 -24.13 -1.10
CA HIS A 668 -10.18 -24.40 0.27
C HIS A 668 -11.67 -24.61 0.34
N GLY A 669 -12.09 -25.58 1.14
CA GLY A 669 -13.52 -25.85 1.30
C GLY A 669 -13.81 -26.80 2.46
N ALA A 670 -15.11 -26.91 2.76
CA ALA A 670 -15.59 -27.83 3.77
C ALA A 670 -15.53 -29.27 3.29
N ASP A 671 -15.11 -30.17 4.17
CA ASP A 671 -15.11 -31.62 3.96
C ASP A 671 -15.90 -32.35 5.06
N ASN A 672 -16.62 -33.37 4.68
CA ASN A 672 -17.47 -34.12 5.62
C ASN A 672 -16.69 -34.85 6.72
N ILE A 673 -15.43 -35.23 6.42
CA ILE A 673 -14.58 -36.03 7.34
C ILE A 673 -13.64 -35.15 8.13
N HIS A 674 -13.06 -34.12 7.49
CA HIS A 674 -11.94 -33.37 8.03
C HIS A 674 -12.29 -31.92 8.40
N LYS A 675 -13.55 -31.49 8.38
CA LYS A 675 -14.07 -30.12 8.52
C LYS A 675 -13.67 -29.24 7.33
N TYR A 676 -12.36 -29.05 7.12
CA TYR A 676 -11.81 -28.21 6.06
C TYR A 676 -10.64 -28.94 5.40
N ILE A 677 -10.57 -28.85 4.10
CA ILE A 677 -9.44 -29.32 3.28
C ILE A 677 -8.95 -28.15 2.43
N MET A 678 -7.65 -28.04 2.33
CA MET A 678 -6.96 -27.16 1.39
C MET A 678 -6.19 -28.02 0.41
N ASN A 679 -6.38 -27.79 -0.89
CA ASN A 679 -5.57 -28.42 -1.93
C ASN A 679 -4.72 -27.35 -2.61
N VAL A 680 -3.48 -27.68 -2.88
CA VAL A 680 -2.55 -26.87 -3.65
C VAL A 680 -2.24 -27.61 -4.94
N HIS A 681 -2.51 -26.98 -6.07
CA HIS A 681 -2.31 -27.51 -7.40
C HIS A 681 -1.28 -26.66 -8.14
N LEU A 682 -0.37 -27.29 -8.88
CA LEU A 682 0.47 -26.64 -9.87
C LEU A 682 -0.12 -26.94 -11.24
N VAL A 683 -0.63 -25.91 -11.88
CA VAL A 683 -1.34 -25.98 -13.16
C VAL A 683 -0.50 -25.30 -14.23
N ASP A 684 -0.28 -26.00 -15.34
CA ASP A 684 0.29 -25.42 -16.55
C ASP A 684 -0.84 -24.70 -17.32
N VAL A 685 -0.74 -23.37 -17.41
CA VAL A 685 -1.81 -22.54 -17.96
C VAL A 685 -1.89 -22.55 -19.49
N VAL A 686 -0.92 -23.14 -20.19
CA VAL A 686 -0.95 -23.33 -21.65
C VAL A 686 -1.69 -24.62 -21.99
N SER A 687 -1.28 -25.73 -21.38
CA SER A 687 -1.86 -27.05 -21.67
C SER A 687 -3.08 -27.40 -20.82
N GLY A 688 -3.30 -26.70 -19.69
CA GLY A 688 -4.33 -27.05 -18.71
C GLY A 688 -4.00 -28.28 -17.87
N SER A 689 -2.77 -28.79 -17.93
CA SER A 689 -2.40 -30.01 -17.18
C SER A 689 -2.10 -29.67 -15.72
N ILE A 690 -2.56 -30.50 -14.79
CA ILE A 690 -2.18 -30.44 -13.38
C ILE A 690 -0.88 -31.22 -13.21
N VAL A 691 0.23 -30.49 -13.04
CA VAL A 691 1.57 -31.08 -12.92
C VAL A 691 1.77 -31.74 -11.55
N PHE A 692 1.22 -31.12 -10.51
CA PHE A 692 1.31 -31.63 -9.15
C PHE A 692 0.09 -31.20 -8.32
N SER A 693 -0.29 -32.03 -7.35
CA SER A 693 -1.37 -31.72 -6.42
C SER A 693 -1.06 -32.25 -5.03
N MET A 694 -1.33 -31.47 -4.00
CA MET A 694 -1.15 -31.83 -2.60
C MET A 694 -2.33 -31.35 -1.75
N SER A 695 -2.77 -32.20 -0.81
CA SER A 695 -3.90 -31.92 0.08
C SER A 695 -3.46 -31.78 1.53
N HIS A 696 -3.93 -30.73 2.21
CA HIS A 696 -3.76 -30.52 3.64
C HIS A 696 -5.12 -30.56 4.35
N LYS A 697 -5.18 -31.31 5.44
CA LYS A 697 -6.40 -31.55 6.20
C LYS A 697 -6.46 -30.62 7.40
N ARG A 698 -7.65 -30.09 7.73
CA ARG A 698 -7.92 -29.20 8.88
C ARG A 698 -7.09 -27.93 8.84
N VAL A 699 -7.01 -27.30 7.68
CA VAL A 699 -6.31 -26.06 7.43
C VAL A 699 -7.30 -24.90 7.41
N ARG A 700 -6.90 -23.78 8.01
CA ARG A 700 -7.64 -22.51 7.94
C ARG A 700 -6.83 -21.45 7.22
N PRO A 701 -7.48 -20.55 6.49
CA PRO A 701 -6.86 -19.29 6.06
C PRO A 701 -6.39 -18.46 7.28
N PRO A 702 -5.43 -17.52 7.11
CA PRO A 702 -4.89 -17.04 5.83
C PRO A 702 -3.87 -17.99 5.20
N LEU A 703 -3.83 -17.97 3.88
CA LEU A 703 -2.82 -18.66 3.07
C LEU A 703 -1.95 -17.62 2.38
N HIS A 704 -0.66 -17.74 2.52
CA HIS A 704 0.32 -16.95 1.79
C HIS A 704 1.20 -17.86 0.96
N MET A 705 1.40 -17.54 -0.32
CA MET A 705 2.16 -18.35 -1.27
C MET A 705 3.20 -17.49 -1.99
N VAL A 706 4.33 -18.11 -2.32
CA VAL A 706 5.39 -17.58 -3.19
C VAL A 706 5.80 -18.67 -4.16
N HIS A 707 5.72 -18.38 -5.44
CA HIS A 707 6.12 -19.29 -6.52
C HIS A 707 7.28 -18.67 -7.31
N SER A 708 8.43 -19.31 -7.33
CA SER A 708 9.64 -18.82 -7.97
C SER A 708 10.48 -19.97 -8.51
N GLU A 709 11.27 -19.76 -9.54
CA GLU A 709 12.13 -20.76 -10.17
C GLU A 709 11.44 -22.12 -10.37
N ASN A 710 11.93 -23.14 -9.65
CA ASN A 710 11.38 -24.49 -9.63
C ASN A 710 10.73 -24.86 -8.29
N TRP A 711 10.42 -23.87 -7.44
CA TRP A 711 9.92 -24.11 -6.09
C TRP A 711 8.68 -23.27 -5.75
N LEU A 712 7.89 -23.83 -4.85
CA LEU A 712 6.73 -23.20 -4.25
C LEU A 712 6.85 -23.25 -2.73
N VAL A 713 6.65 -22.11 -2.07
CA VAL A 713 6.57 -22.02 -0.60
C VAL A 713 5.24 -21.39 -0.21
N TYR A 714 4.57 -22.00 0.75
CA TYR A 714 3.32 -21.47 1.27
C TYR A 714 3.15 -21.74 2.76
N SER A 715 2.47 -20.82 3.44
CA SER A 715 2.18 -20.92 4.87
C SER A 715 0.68 -20.98 5.12
N TYR A 716 0.29 -21.76 6.12
CA TYR A 716 -1.10 -21.94 6.53
C TYR A 716 -1.21 -22.23 8.03
N PHE A 717 -2.39 -22.06 8.58
CA PHE A 717 -2.67 -22.41 9.97
C PHE A 717 -3.28 -23.82 10.05
N ASN A 718 -2.62 -24.72 10.80
CA ASN A 718 -3.11 -26.07 11.08
C ASN A 718 -4.01 -26.06 12.31
N ASP A 719 -5.31 -26.19 12.11
CA ASP A 719 -6.33 -26.13 13.18
C ASP A 719 -6.24 -27.32 14.17
N LYS A 720 -5.74 -28.48 13.72
CA LYS A 720 -5.54 -29.65 14.59
C LYS A 720 -4.35 -29.46 15.53
N ALA A 721 -3.24 -29.00 14.98
CA ALA A 721 -2.00 -28.79 15.72
C ALA A 721 -1.94 -27.40 16.39
N ARG A 722 -2.88 -26.48 16.06
CA ARG A 722 -2.95 -25.10 16.53
C ARG A 722 -1.65 -24.32 16.36
N ARG A 723 -1.05 -24.45 15.19
CA ARG A 723 0.23 -23.82 14.85
C ARG A 723 0.28 -23.39 13.39
N THR A 724 1.13 -22.43 13.10
CA THR A 724 1.46 -22.04 11.73
C THR A 724 2.48 -23.01 11.16
N GLU A 725 2.23 -23.51 9.97
CA GLU A 725 3.12 -24.37 9.21
C GLU A 725 3.50 -23.72 7.90
N ILE A 726 4.73 -23.92 7.47
CA ILE A 726 5.23 -23.52 6.15
C ILE A 726 5.67 -24.77 5.41
N THR A 727 5.24 -24.90 4.16
CA THR A 727 5.59 -26.04 3.32
C THR A 727 6.38 -25.54 2.11
N SER A 728 7.50 -26.19 1.85
CA SER A 728 8.32 -25.99 0.65
C SER A 728 8.16 -27.18 -0.28
N ILE A 729 8.03 -26.91 -1.57
CA ILE A 729 7.97 -27.88 -2.66
C ILE A 729 9.02 -27.47 -3.69
N GLU A 730 9.82 -28.41 -4.16
CA GLU A 730 10.81 -28.21 -5.20
C GLU A 730 10.65 -29.26 -6.32
N LEU A 731 10.73 -28.82 -7.56
CA LEU A 731 10.48 -29.63 -8.75
C LEU A 731 11.79 -29.86 -9.51
N TYR A 732 12.03 -31.11 -9.90
CA TYR A 732 13.23 -31.50 -10.64
C TYR A 732 12.87 -32.36 -11.86
N GLU A 733 13.64 -32.23 -12.95
CA GLU A 733 13.57 -33.13 -14.10
C GLU A 733 14.28 -34.46 -13.82
N GLY A 734 15.30 -34.43 -13.01
CA GLY A 734 16.16 -35.60 -12.72
C GLY A 734 17.62 -35.35 -13.08
N LYS A 735 18.38 -36.45 -13.28
CA LYS A 735 19.81 -36.40 -13.64
C LYS A 735 20.04 -36.16 -15.14
N THR A 736 19.03 -36.28 -15.97
CA THR A 736 19.07 -36.03 -17.41
C THR A 736 18.17 -34.86 -17.75
N GLN A 737 18.71 -33.90 -18.48
CA GLN A 737 17.93 -32.74 -18.93
C GLN A 737 17.08 -33.12 -20.15
N THR A 738 15.81 -32.81 -20.13
CA THR A 738 14.86 -33.24 -21.15
C THR A 738 15.00 -32.43 -22.45
N ASN A 739 15.26 -31.12 -22.37
CA ASN A 739 15.53 -30.27 -23.52
C ASN A 739 16.36 -29.06 -23.13
N GLY A 740 17.46 -28.81 -23.83
CA GLY A 740 18.52 -27.92 -23.37
C GLY A 740 18.25 -26.42 -23.52
N THR A 741 17.28 -25.96 -24.31
CA THR A 741 17.26 -24.54 -24.69
C THR A 741 15.91 -23.83 -24.62
N VAL A 742 14.76 -24.53 -24.87
CA VAL A 742 13.44 -23.89 -24.92
C VAL A 742 12.40 -24.80 -24.29
N TRP A 743 11.63 -24.26 -23.35
CA TRP A 743 10.48 -24.95 -22.77
C TRP A 743 9.26 -24.89 -23.69
N SER A 744 8.57 -26.02 -23.88
CA SER A 744 7.29 -26.10 -24.57
C SER A 744 6.28 -26.91 -23.75
N SER A 745 5.20 -26.28 -23.34
CA SER A 745 4.09 -26.94 -22.65
C SER A 745 3.23 -27.79 -23.59
N LEU A 746 3.37 -27.59 -24.93
CA LEU A 746 2.62 -28.32 -25.96
C LEU A 746 3.25 -29.67 -26.30
N ASP A 747 4.53 -29.88 -25.99
CA ASP A 747 5.26 -31.10 -26.28
C ASP A 747 5.04 -32.20 -25.23
N ALA A 748 4.03 -32.04 -24.34
CA ALA A 748 3.70 -32.98 -23.25
C ALA A 748 4.93 -33.37 -22.40
N PRO A 749 5.59 -32.40 -21.73
CA PRO A 749 6.80 -32.67 -20.97
C PRO A 749 6.54 -33.69 -19.86
N PRO A 750 7.55 -34.50 -19.47
CA PRO A 750 7.40 -35.49 -18.41
C PRO A 750 7.08 -34.78 -17.08
N LEU A 751 6.36 -35.50 -16.21
CA LEU A 751 6.06 -35.01 -14.87
C LEU A 751 7.35 -34.89 -14.05
N PRO A 752 7.49 -33.81 -13.26
CA PRO A 752 8.70 -33.61 -12.46
C PRO A 752 8.79 -34.57 -11.26
N MET A 753 10.00 -34.79 -10.80
CA MET A 753 10.26 -35.30 -9.47
C MET A 753 9.94 -34.21 -8.46
N VAL A 754 9.19 -34.53 -7.42
CA VAL A 754 8.73 -33.56 -6.43
C VAL A 754 9.32 -33.87 -5.06
N GLU A 755 10.15 -32.98 -4.57
CA GLU A 755 10.61 -32.97 -3.18
C GLU A 755 9.76 -32.00 -2.36
N ARG A 756 9.33 -32.40 -1.17
CA ARG A 756 8.44 -31.61 -0.32
C ARG A 756 8.72 -31.80 1.15
N GLN A 757 8.65 -30.73 1.92
CA GLN A 757 8.79 -30.76 3.35
C GLN A 757 8.00 -29.65 4.03
N SER A 758 7.54 -29.91 5.26
CA SER A 758 6.80 -28.93 6.06
C SER A 758 7.54 -28.64 7.36
N TYR A 759 7.48 -27.38 7.78
CA TYR A 759 8.13 -26.88 8.97
C TYR A 759 7.12 -26.13 9.84
N ILE A 760 7.45 -25.96 11.12
CA ILE A 760 6.66 -25.23 12.09
C ILE A 760 7.25 -23.83 12.22
N LEU A 761 6.37 -22.81 12.15
CA LEU A 761 6.72 -21.44 12.48
C LEU A 761 6.13 -21.07 13.84
N PRO A 762 6.92 -20.42 14.72
CA PRO A 762 6.43 -20.04 16.06
C PRO A 762 5.44 -18.88 16.03
N VAL A 763 5.38 -18.13 14.95
CA VAL A 763 4.56 -16.92 14.78
C VAL A 763 3.69 -17.02 13.53
N ALA A 764 2.52 -16.37 13.55
CA ALA A 764 1.65 -16.30 12.39
C ALA A 764 2.26 -15.40 11.29
N VAL A 765 2.05 -15.82 10.03
CA VAL A 765 2.53 -15.12 8.84
C VAL A 765 1.43 -14.19 8.32
N SER A 766 1.83 -12.98 7.93
CA SER A 766 0.96 -11.96 7.31
C SER A 766 1.27 -11.74 5.83
N ALA A 767 2.50 -12.00 5.40
CA ALA A 767 2.91 -11.89 3.99
C ALA A 767 4.14 -12.75 3.72
N LEU A 768 4.28 -13.20 2.49
CA LEU A 768 5.48 -13.90 1.98
C LEU A 768 5.92 -13.24 0.67
N LYS A 769 7.23 -13.11 0.47
CA LYS A 769 7.78 -12.63 -0.80
C LYS A 769 9.21 -13.15 -1.00
N GLU A 770 9.59 -13.43 -2.25
CA GLU A 770 10.95 -13.79 -2.64
C GLU A 770 11.84 -12.55 -2.79
N THR A 771 13.14 -12.70 -2.55
CA THR A 771 14.15 -11.71 -2.97
C THR A 771 14.48 -11.89 -4.44
N ILE A 772 14.71 -10.78 -5.14
CA ILE A 772 14.98 -10.77 -6.59
C ILE A 772 16.25 -9.97 -6.85
N THR A 773 17.13 -10.50 -7.71
CA THR A 773 18.30 -9.81 -8.24
C THR A 773 18.23 -9.72 -9.76
N GLU A 774 18.98 -8.82 -10.40
CA GLU A 774 18.84 -8.52 -11.81
C GLU A 774 19.15 -9.74 -12.71
N LYS A 775 20.22 -10.49 -12.39
CA LYS A 775 20.66 -11.65 -13.19
C LYS A 775 20.29 -13.01 -12.57
N GLY A 776 19.76 -13.01 -11.35
CA GLY A 776 19.38 -14.24 -10.65
C GLY A 776 20.56 -15.14 -10.26
N ILE A 777 21.76 -14.59 -10.09
CA ILE A 777 22.97 -15.34 -9.69
C ILE A 777 22.93 -15.65 -8.21
N THR A 778 22.51 -14.71 -7.39
CA THR A 778 22.42 -14.82 -5.94
C THR A 778 21.31 -15.78 -5.52
N SER A 779 21.58 -16.63 -4.51
CA SER A 779 20.57 -17.52 -3.93
C SER A 779 19.40 -16.69 -3.38
N LYS A 780 18.17 -17.06 -3.75
CA LYS A 780 16.97 -16.37 -3.27
C LYS A 780 16.71 -16.70 -1.82
N HIS A 781 16.32 -15.71 -1.07
CA HIS A 781 15.75 -15.82 0.26
C HIS A 781 14.26 -15.52 0.25
N ILE A 782 13.57 -15.92 1.30
CA ILE A 782 12.15 -15.65 1.47
C ILE A 782 11.99 -14.66 2.60
N LEU A 783 11.32 -13.54 2.30
CA LEU A 783 10.93 -12.55 3.28
C LEU A 783 9.59 -12.96 3.87
N ILE A 784 9.55 -13.14 5.19
CA ILE A 784 8.37 -13.56 5.94
C ILE A 784 7.92 -12.38 6.79
N GLY A 785 6.80 -11.78 6.43
CA GLY A 785 6.13 -10.77 7.23
C GLY A 785 5.34 -11.45 8.34
N LEU A 786 5.62 -11.10 9.58
CA LEU A 786 5.00 -11.68 10.77
C LEU A 786 3.81 -10.85 11.25
N SER A 787 2.87 -11.47 11.92
CA SER A 787 1.71 -10.77 12.51
C SER A 787 2.09 -9.73 13.57
N THR A 788 3.30 -9.81 14.11
CA THR A 788 3.87 -8.82 15.04
C THR A 788 4.33 -7.53 14.34
N GLY A 789 4.34 -7.52 12.99
CA GLY A 789 4.87 -6.42 12.18
C GLY A 789 6.37 -6.49 11.94
N ALA A 790 7.04 -7.54 12.40
CA ALA A 790 8.44 -7.81 12.06
C ALA A 790 8.55 -8.53 10.71
N VAL A 791 9.67 -8.36 10.03
CA VAL A 791 9.98 -9.03 8.76
C VAL A 791 11.26 -9.85 8.93
N ALA A 792 11.14 -11.15 8.71
CA ALA A 792 12.28 -12.08 8.81
C ALA A 792 12.77 -12.44 7.40
N GLU A 793 14.09 -12.47 7.22
CA GLU A 793 14.76 -12.98 6.03
C GLU A 793 15.17 -14.44 6.25
N MET A 794 14.52 -15.36 5.54
CA MET A 794 14.72 -16.80 5.66
C MET A 794 15.55 -17.31 4.49
N SER A 795 16.71 -17.89 4.80
CA SER A 795 17.56 -18.53 3.79
C SER A 795 16.90 -19.78 3.22
N TRP A 796 17.07 -20.01 1.91
CA TRP A 796 16.61 -21.23 1.25
C TRP A 796 17.19 -22.50 1.88
N ALA A 797 18.41 -22.47 2.41
CA ALA A 797 19.02 -23.60 3.10
C ALA A 797 18.19 -24.11 4.30
N LEU A 798 17.41 -23.25 4.94
CA LEU A 798 16.50 -23.62 6.02
C LEU A 798 15.18 -24.24 5.50
N LEU A 799 14.78 -23.91 4.29
CA LEU A 799 13.53 -24.34 3.65
C LEU A 799 13.73 -25.43 2.60
N ASP A 800 14.97 -25.88 2.36
CA ASP A 800 15.28 -26.93 1.37
C ASP A 800 14.48 -28.22 1.68
N PRO A 801 13.58 -28.70 0.79
CA PRO A 801 12.77 -29.87 1.05
C PRO A 801 13.56 -31.19 1.06
N ARG A 802 14.83 -31.19 0.63
CA ARG A 802 15.70 -32.37 0.61
C ARG A 802 16.43 -32.59 1.93
N ARG A 803 16.17 -31.80 2.97
CA ARG A 803 16.82 -31.93 4.30
C ARG A 803 16.51 -33.28 4.90
N PRO A 804 17.53 -34.17 5.15
CA PRO A 804 17.32 -35.49 5.72
C PRO A 804 17.13 -35.44 7.23
N VAL A 805 16.36 -36.37 7.78
CA VAL A 805 16.19 -36.51 9.25
C VAL A 805 17.50 -36.85 9.92
N THR A 806 18.34 -37.70 9.31
CA THR A 806 19.70 -37.99 9.72
C THR A 806 20.65 -37.31 8.73
N SER A 807 21.82 -36.89 9.18
CA SER A 807 22.80 -36.22 8.32
C SER A 807 23.76 -37.26 7.70
N PRO A 808 23.43 -37.88 6.58
CA PRO A 808 24.36 -38.80 5.89
C PRO A 808 25.52 -37.99 5.32
N GLU A 809 26.67 -38.65 5.10
CA GLU A 809 27.90 -38.05 4.60
C GLU A 809 27.64 -37.27 3.28
N LYS A 810 26.89 -37.83 2.36
CA LYS A 810 26.51 -37.21 1.10
C LYS A 810 25.80 -35.85 1.30
N ALA A 811 24.87 -35.76 2.25
CA ALA A 811 24.17 -34.50 2.52
C ALA A 811 25.12 -33.44 3.13
N ARG A 812 26.12 -33.85 3.90
CA ARG A 812 27.15 -32.93 4.39
C ARG A 812 28.03 -32.39 3.27
N GLU A 813 28.39 -33.24 2.29
CA GLU A 813 29.16 -32.83 1.11
C GLU A 813 28.39 -31.82 0.27
N GLU A 814 27.06 -31.94 0.16
CA GLU A 814 26.18 -31.00 -0.54
C GLU A 814 25.86 -29.73 0.29
N GLY A 815 26.30 -29.66 1.54
CA GLY A 815 26.02 -28.56 2.45
C GLY A 815 24.55 -28.52 2.91
N ILE A 816 23.82 -29.63 2.81
CA ILE A 816 22.41 -29.73 3.24
C ILE A 816 22.35 -29.94 4.75
N MET A 817 21.64 -29.06 5.44
CA MET A 817 21.43 -29.15 6.88
C MET A 817 20.45 -30.29 7.23
N PRO A 818 20.58 -30.93 8.41
CA PRO A 818 19.60 -31.91 8.86
C PRO A 818 18.22 -31.25 9.06
N TYR A 819 17.17 -32.05 8.90
CA TYR A 819 15.80 -31.59 9.11
C TYR A 819 15.55 -31.19 10.57
N MET A 820 15.02 -30.02 10.77
CA MET A 820 14.51 -29.52 12.04
C MET A 820 13.03 -29.17 11.86
N PRO A 821 12.12 -29.77 12.63
CA PRO A 821 10.69 -29.52 12.50
C PRO A 821 10.33 -28.06 12.74
N GLU A 822 10.95 -27.42 13.72
CA GLU A 822 10.73 -26.02 14.07
C GLU A 822 11.85 -25.14 13.47
N LEU A 823 11.45 -24.12 12.73
CA LEU A 823 12.41 -23.20 12.13
C LEU A 823 12.91 -22.21 13.18
N PRO A 824 14.23 -22.06 13.32
CA PRO A 824 14.81 -21.07 14.22
C PRO A 824 14.51 -19.66 13.69
N MET A 825 14.06 -18.78 14.59
CA MET A 825 13.83 -17.37 14.27
C MET A 825 14.60 -16.46 15.25
N PRO A 826 15.95 -16.45 15.17
CA PRO A 826 16.75 -15.55 15.97
C PRO A 826 16.52 -14.09 15.55
N HIS A 827 16.83 -13.16 16.45
CA HIS A 827 16.61 -11.73 16.18
C HIS A 827 17.46 -11.19 15.01
N GLU A 828 18.58 -11.83 14.72
CA GLU A 828 19.50 -11.42 13.64
C GLU A 828 18.89 -11.58 12.23
N ILE A 829 17.87 -12.40 12.06
CA ILE A 829 17.18 -12.53 10.75
C ILE A 829 16.11 -11.48 10.53
N LEU A 830 15.82 -10.63 11.54
CA LEU A 830 14.82 -9.58 11.42
C LEU A 830 15.41 -8.37 10.69
N VAL A 831 14.87 -8.09 9.50
CA VAL A 831 15.34 -7.03 8.62
C VAL A 831 14.99 -5.64 9.14
N ASN A 832 13.85 -5.50 9.80
CA ASN A 832 13.34 -4.22 10.28
C ASN A 832 13.64 -3.91 11.76
N TYR A 833 14.41 -4.75 12.43
CA TYR A 833 14.84 -4.59 13.83
C TYR A 833 13.64 -4.23 14.76
N ASN A 834 13.65 -3.03 15.34
CA ASN A 834 12.58 -2.51 16.18
C ASN A 834 11.54 -1.65 15.41
N GLN A 835 11.73 -1.46 14.09
CA GLN A 835 10.84 -0.65 13.23
C GLN A 835 9.67 -1.50 12.72
N THR A 836 8.83 -1.97 13.61
CA THR A 836 7.68 -2.81 13.25
C THR A 836 6.68 -2.06 12.37
N VAL A 837 6.11 -2.78 11.39
CA VAL A 837 5.05 -2.29 10.49
C VAL A 837 3.72 -2.79 11.02
N ALA A 838 2.89 -1.89 11.53
CA ALA A 838 1.58 -2.26 12.07
C ALA A 838 0.67 -2.77 10.93
N ASN A 839 -0.15 -3.80 11.24
CA ASN A 839 -1.09 -4.42 10.29
C ASN A 839 -0.43 -4.74 8.94
N LEU A 840 0.73 -5.39 8.96
CA LEU A 840 1.49 -5.76 7.78
C LEU A 840 0.60 -6.54 6.80
N ARG A 841 0.49 -6.05 5.55
CA ARG A 841 -0.37 -6.63 4.49
C ARG A 841 0.42 -7.20 3.32
N GLY A 842 1.57 -6.62 2.99
CA GLY A 842 2.34 -7.07 1.83
C GLY A 842 3.79 -6.63 1.84
N ILE A 843 4.56 -7.30 0.99
CA ILE A 843 5.97 -7.04 0.75
C ILE A 843 6.16 -6.96 -0.77
N HIS A 844 6.86 -5.93 -1.24
CA HIS A 844 7.29 -5.80 -2.62
C HIS A 844 8.81 -5.83 -2.68
N THR A 845 9.35 -6.53 -3.67
CA THR A 845 10.77 -6.67 -3.89
C THR A 845 11.14 -6.24 -5.30
N ALA A 846 12.30 -5.61 -5.46
CA ALA A 846 12.80 -5.23 -6.76
C ALA A 846 14.33 -5.41 -6.84
N PRO A 847 14.87 -5.76 -8.01
CA PRO A 847 16.31 -5.85 -8.19
C PRO A 847 16.95 -4.46 -8.15
N SER A 848 18.17 -4.40 -7.66
CA SER A 848 19.08 -3.26 -7.88
C SER A 848 20.05 -3.57 -9.01
N GLY A 849 20.96 -2.65 -9.34
CA GLY A 849 22.07 -2.94 -10.28
C GLY A 849 23.17 -3.82 -9.65
N LEU A 850 23.11 -4.06 -8.34
CA LEU A 850 24.00 -4.99 -7.62
C LEU A 850 23.34 -6.36 -7.51
N GLU A 851 24.09 -7.43 -7.82
CA GLU A 851 23.60 -8.80 -7.67
C GLU A 851 23.49 -9.24 -6.22
N SER A 852 24.23 -8.62 -5.31
CA SER A 852 24.13 -8.91 -3.88
C SER A 852 22.87 -8.32 -3.22
N THR A 853 22.27 -7.29 -3.79
CA THR A 853 21.31 -6.43 -3.08
C THR A 853 19.94 -6.41 -3.74
N CYS A 854 18.91 -6.62 -2.93
CA CYS A 854 17.49 -6.52 -3.30
C CYS A 854 16.84 -5.36 -2.54
N LEU A 855 16.05 -4.55 -3.23
CA LEU A 855 15.25 -3.48 -2.62
C LEU A 855 13.94 -4.07 -2.10
N VAL A 856 13.51 -3.62 -0.92
CA VAL A 856 12.33 -4.15 -0.24
C VAL A 856 11.44 -3.00 0.24
N LEU A 857 10.16 -3.04 -0.11
CA LEU A 857 9.09 -2.25 0.48
C LEU A 857 8.18 -3.17 1.28
N VAL A 858 8.00 -2.86 2.54
CA VAL A 858 7.01 -3.49 3.41
C VAL A 858 5.89 -2.50 3.67
N HIS A 859 4.66 -2.92 3.45
CA HIS A 859 3.51 -2.06 3.67
C HIS A 859 2.41 -2.74 4.48
N GLY A 860 1.72 -1.94 5.23
CA GLY A 860 0.58 -2.29 6.05
C GLY A 860 -0.15 -1.01 6.42
N LEU A 861 -0.32 -0.76 7.70
CA LEU A 861 -0.70 0.57 8.19
C LEU A 861 0.47 1.56 8.03
N ASP A 862 1.71 1.08 8.12
CA ASP A 862 2.94 1.85 7.95
C ASP A 862 3.65 1.43 6.66
N LEU A 863 4.55 2.30 6.18
CA LEU A 863 5.50 1.99 5.11
C LEU A 863 6.90 1.87 5.69
N PHE A 864 7.61 0.83 5.27
CA PHE A 864 9.02 0.63 5.60
C PHE A 864 9.79 0.22 4.34
N VAL A 865 10.86 0.92 4.04
CA VAL A 865 11.74 0.63 2.91
C VAL A 865 13.12 0.28 3.43
N THR A 866 13.70 -0.78 2.89
CA THR A 866 15.03 -1.26 3.24
C THR A 866 15.68 -1.98 2.08
N ARG A 867 16.90 -2.46 2.30
CA ARG A 867 17.68 -3.29 1.39
C ARG A 867 18.07 -4.58 2.09
N VAL A 868 18.03 -5.69 1.38
CA VAL A 868 18.47 -6.99 1.89
C VAL A 868 19.58 -7.54 1.00
N SER A 869 20.51 -8.28 1.59
CA SER A 869 21.65 -8.85 0.88
C SER A 869 21.74 -10.35 1.13
N PRO A 870 20.96 -11.16 0.37
CA PRO A 870 20.78 -12.60 0.63
C PRO A 870 22.09 -13.41 0.67
N SER A 871 23.05 -13.06 -0.18
CA SER A 871 24.35 -13.75 -0.24
C SER A 871 25.50 -12.92 0.35
N LYS A 872 25.18 -11.99 1.24
CA LYS A 872 26.10 -10.94 1.71
C LYS A 872 26.58 -10.06 0.55
N THR A 873 27.24 -8.99 0.87
CA THR A 873 27.69 -7.99 -0.09
C THR A 873 29.03 -8.41 -0.68
N PHE A 874 29.01 -9.01 -1.88
CA PHE A 874 30.24 -9.44 -2.58
C PHE A 874 30.68 -8.48 -3.69
N ASP A 875 29.80 -7.64 -4.18
CA ASP A 875 30.00 -6.67 -5.26
C ASP A 875 30.05 -5.21 -4.77
N LEU A 876 30.08 -5.02 -3.45
CA LEU A 876 30.34 -3.73 -2.82
C LEU A 876 31.81 -3.54 -2.55
N LEU A 877 32.28 -2.29 -2.66
CA LEU A 877 33.62 -1.94 -2.26
C LEU A 877 33.75 -2.02 -0.73
N LYS A 878 34.80 -2.68 -0.26
CA LYS A 878 35.16 -2.69 1.16
C LYS A 878 36.19 -1.61 1.44
N GLU A 879 36.17 -1.03 2.65
CA GLU A 879 37.15 -0.04 3.10
C GLU A 879 38.51 -0.66 3.43
N ASP A 880 38.78 -1.93 3.05
CA ASP A 880 40.04 -2.64 3.30
C ASP A 880 41.24 -2.08 2.51
N PHE A 881 40.98 -1.11 1.61
CA PHE A 881 42.02 -0.45 0.84
C PHE A 881 42.48 0.82 1.56
N ASP A 882 43.74 0.78 2.10
CA ASP A 882 44.37 1.99 2.59
C ASP A 882 44.78 2.87 1.41
N TYR A 883 43.85 3.71 0.93
CA TYR A 883 44.06 4.63 -0.20
C TYR A 883 45.19 5.60 0.07
N PHE A 884 45.44 5.95 1.32
CA PHE A 884 46.52 6.85 1.72
C PHE A 884 47.87 6.16 1.51
N LEU A 885 48.02 4.91 1.96
CA LEU A 885 49.22 4.10 1.75
C LEU A 885 49.49 3.88 0.26
N ILE A 886 48.47 3.50 -0.52
CA ILE A 886 48.56 3.27 -1.96
C ILE A 886 49.01 4.55 -2.68
N THR A 887 48.46 5.70 -2.31
CA THR A 887 48.83 6.99 -2.90
C THR A 887 50.27 7.37 -2.57
N ILE A 888 50.70 7.16 -1.34
CA ILE A 888 52.10 7.37 -0.92
C ILE A 888 53.04 6.48 -1.74
N VAL A 889 52.77 5.19 -1.82
CA VAL A 889 53.60 4.23 -2.55
C VAL A 889 53.67 4.59 -4.04
N LEU A 890 52.55 4.88 -4.69
CA LEU A 890 52.50 5.32 -6.10
C LEU A 890 53.28 6.63 -6.31
N THR A 891 53.16 7.58 -5.41
CA THR A 891 53.86 8.86 -5.51
C THR A 891 55.40 8.63 -5.30
N ALA A 892 55.77 7.79 -4.35
CA ALA A 892 57.17 7.43 -4.14
C ALA A 892 57.78 6.69 -5.35
N LEU A 893 57.05 5.75 -5.92
CA LEU A 893 57.49 5.00 -7.11
C LEU A 893 57.64 5.90 -8.34
N THR A 894 56.69 6.80 -8.60
CA THR A 894 56.76 7.76 -9.71
C THR A 894 57.91 8.75 -9.54
N THR A 895 58.11 9.25 -8.33
CA THR A 895 59.20 10.18 -8.02
C THR A 895 60.55 9.47 -8.15
N THR A 896 60.70 8.25 -7.59
CA THR A 896 61.92 7.45 -7.71
C THR A 896 62.23 7.11 -9.16
N SER A 897 61.23 6.67 -9.95
CA SER A 897 61.37 6.40 -11.39
C SER A 897 61.86 7.62 -12.14
N PHE A 898 61.30 8.81 -11.87
CA PHE A 898 61.74 10.07 -12.48
C PHE A 898 63.19 10.42 -12.13
N VAL A 899 63.54 10.33 -10.85
CA VAL A 899 64.92 10.59 -10.36
C VAL A 899 65.89 9.63 -10.99
N VAL A 900 65.59 8.34 -11.02
CA VAL A 900 66.45 7.29 -11.61
C VAL A 900 66.60 7.54 -13.11
N LYS A 901 65.52 7.87 -13.82
CA LYS A 901 65.58 8.26 -15.27
C LYS A 901 66.49 9.46 -15.46
N GLN A 902 66.39 10.46 -14.63
CA GLN A 902 67.27 11.68 -14.74
C GLN A 902 68.69 11.38 -14.45
N LEU A 903 69.00 10.56 -13.43
CA LEU A 903 70.34 10.10 -13.11
C LEU A 903 70.94 9.22 -14.22
N ALA A 904 70.14 8.31 -14.79
CA ALA A 904 70.57 7.50 -15.92
C ALA A 904 70.91 8.35 -17.13
N SER A 905 70.09 9.33 -17.48
CA SER A 905 70.32 10.26 -18.57
C SER A 905 71.57 11.06 -18.38
N LYS A 906 71.81 11.59 -17.14
CA LYS A 906 73.04 12.29 -16.81
C LYS A 906 74.27 11.39 -16.88
N LYS A 907 74.15 10.09 -16.53
CA LYS A 907 75.24 9.13 -16.60
C LYS A 907 75.56 8.80 -18.09
N ILE A 908 74.55 8.62 -18.92
CA ILE A 908 74.75 8.40 -20.36
C ILE A 908 75.44 9.57 -21.01
N VAL A 909 75.00 10.80 -20.71
CA VAL A 909 75.63 12.00 -21.26
C VAL A 909 77.08 12.11 -20.80
N LYS A 910 77.39 11.85 -19.50
CA LYS A 910 78.76 11.84 -19.01
C LYS A 910 79.61 10.76 -19.67
N GLN A 911 79.05 9.61 -20.04
CA GLN A 911 79.79 8.55 -20.76
C GLN A 911 80.06 8.89 -22.21
N ALA A 912 79.13 9.60 -22.85
CA ALA A 912 79.26 10.05 -24.24
C ALA A 912 80.28 11.19 -24.40
N TRP A 913 80.59 11.90 -23.31
CA TRP A 913 81.62 13.01 -23.30
C TRP A 913 82.95 12.56 -22.74
N LYS A 914 83.11 11.30 -22.38
CA LYS A 914 84.47 10.70 -22.16
C LYS A 914 84.94 10.00 -23.44
#